data_f8305ac1479397e7e9a85ca24bdaef99
#
_entry.id   f8305ac1479397e7e9a85ca24bdaef99
#
_cell.length_a   1.000
_cell.length_b   1.000
_cell.length_c   1.000
_cell.angle_alpha   90.00
_cell.angle_beta   90.00
_cell.angle_gamma   90.00
#
_symmetry.space_group_name_H-M   'P 1'
#
loop_
_entity.id
_entity.type
_entity.pdbx_description
1 polymer ?
#
loop_
_entity_poly.entity_id
_entity_poly.type
_entity_poly.pdbx_seq_one_letter_code
_entity_poly.pdbx_strand_id
1 'polypeptide(L)'
;METRIKELVNLLNKYAEEYYTKDAPSVSDYEYDQLYRELVALEEAYPELVQPNSPTHRVGGTILKGFEKYQHTYPLYSLQDAFSYEELVAFDQRVRKEFPSVTYVCELKIDGLSISLSYVDGVLETGATRGDGSIGENITENLKRVRDIPLVLPEPLTLTVRGECYMPRASFDAVNLSRQENGEAEFANPRNAAAGTLRQLDTKIVAERKLATFFYQEASPTDQATQEKVLAKLNRLGFVVNPHHKTATSIEQVWAYIQEVAAMRDQLPYDIDGVVIKVNDLAVQEELGFTVKAPKWAVAYKFPAEEKEAKLLSVDWTVGRTGVVTPTANLTPVQLAGTTVSRATLHNVDYIAEKDIRKDDTVIVYKAGDIIPAVLRVVMDKRVSEERLEIPSHCPSCESELLHFEDEVALRCINPRCPAQIKEGLAHFASRDAMNITGLGPAVVEKLFAKELVQDVAGIYRLTVDDLLQLDGFKEKSAQKLVDAIQTSKGNSAEKLLFGLGIRHVGSKASQLLLQEFHSIPAIADAEVEKIAAIDSLGMVVAESLKRYFAQEGSQLLLEELKDAGVNLDYLGQKVAADAPLSGKTVVLTGKLERLTRSEAKAKLEALGAKVTGSVSKKTDLLVAGSDAGSKLSKAQELSIEIQDEAWLESL
;
A
#
# COMPACT_ATOMS: atom_id res chain seq x y z
N MET A 1 34.13 -17.50 -27.96
CA MET A 1 33.69 -16.29 -27.24
C MET A 1 32.61 -16.58 -26.20
N GLU A 2 31.50 -17.20 -26.57
CA GLU A 2 30.42 -17.57 -25.63
C GLU A 2 30.91 -18.32 -24.40
N THR A 3 31.77 -19.37 -24.60
CA THR A 3 32.36 -20.12 -23.49
C THR A 3 33.17 -19.21 -22.56
N ARG A 4 33.94 -18.27 -23.10
CA ARG A 4 34.77 -17.36 -22.31
C ARG A 4 33.95 -16.38 -21.51
N ILE A 5 32.85 -15.84 -22.08
CA ILE A 5 31.89 -14.98 -21.35
C ILE A 5 31.27 -15.75 -20.18
N LYS A 6 30.80 -16.99 -20.41
CA LYS A 6 30.23 -17.83 -19.35
C LYS A 6 31.25 -18.13 -18.24
N GLU A 7 32.50 -18.44 -18.60
CA GLU A 7 33.59 -18.64 -17.61
C GLU A 7 33.84 -17.40 -16.76
N LEU A 8 33.96 -16.23 -17.40
CA LEU A 8 34.20 -14.96 -16.71
C LEU A 8 33.01 -14.58 -15.78
N VAL A 9 31.78 -14.73 -16.24
CA VAL A 9 30.59 -14.47 -15.43
C VAL A 9 30.57 -15.37 -14.19
N ASN A 10 30.79 -16.67 -14.34
CA ASN A 10 30.80 -17.59 -13.21
C ASN A 10 31.96 -17.30 -12.23
N LEU A 11 33.14 -17.01 -12.75
CA LEU A 11 34.34 -16.74 -11.95
C LEU A 11 34.18 -15.42 -11.15
N LEU A 12 33.73 -14.37 -11.79
CA LEU A 12 33.52 -13.06 -11.16
C LEU A 12 32.39 -13.08 -10.14
N ASN A 13 31.31 -13.80 -10.39
CA ASN A 13 30.25 -13.97 -9.39
C ASN A 13 30.75 -14.77 -8.17
N LYS A 14 31.55 -15.80 -8.37
CA LYS A 14 32.18 -16.54 -7.28
C LYS A 14 33.12 -15.64 -6.44
N TYR A 15 33.99 -14.87 -7.07
CA TYR A 15 34.88 -13.93 -6.38
C TYR A 15 34.13 -12.81 -5.66
N ALA A 16 33.07 -12.34 -6.23
CA ALA A 16 32.18 -11.37 -5.55
C ALA A 16 31.53 -11.98 -4.29
N GLU A 17 31.08 -13.22 -4.35
CA GLU A 17 30.54 -13.94 -3.19
C GLU A 17 31.62 -14.15 -2.09
N GLU A 18 32.83 -14.56 -2.48
CA GLU A 18 33.95 -14.74 -1.55
C GLU A 18 34.35 -13.42 -0.86
N TYR A 19 34.37 -12.32 -1.61
CA TYR A 19 34.77 -11.03 -1.09
C TYR A 19 33.66 -10.40 -0.20
N TYR A 20 32.41 -10.38 -0.69
CA TYR A 20 31.33 -9.60 -0.04
C TYR A 20 30.51 -10.42 0.97
N THR A 21 30.44 -11.74 0.81
CA THR A 21 29.57 -12.59 1.64
C THR A 21 30.37 -13.43 2.63
N LYS A 22 31.55 -13.95 2.20
CA LYS A 22 32.35 -14.84 3.02
C LYS A 22 33.51 -14.13 3.72
N ASP A 23 33.77 -12.86 3.38
CA ASP A 23 34.91 -12.07 3.87
C ASP A 23 36.27 -12.84 3.74
N ALA A 24 36.38 -13.63 2.68
CA ALA A 24 37.53 -14.50 2.40
C ALA A 24 37.88 -14.47 0.91
N PRO A 25 38.36 -13.33 0.37
CA PRO A 25 38.70 -13.19 -1.04
C PRO A 25 39.86 -14.13 -1.45
N SER A 26 39.66 -14.86 -2.54
CA SER A 26 40.70 -15.76 -3.11
C SER A 26 41.57 -15.09 -4.19
N VAL A 27 41.21 -13.84 -4.59
CA VAL A 27 41.93 -13.03 -5.59
C VAL A 27 42.11 -11.60 -5.10
N SER A 28 43.13 -10.90 -5.66
CA SER A 28 43.32 -9.47 -5.39
C SER A 28 42.32 -8.62 -6.16
N ASP A 29 42.05 -7.40 -5.66
CA ASP A 29 41.19 -6.42 -6.34
C ASP A 29 41.67 -6.15 -7.78
N TYR A 30 42.98 -6.11 -7.99
CA TYR A 30 43.54 -5.89 -9.31
C TYR A 30 43.22 -7.03 -10.29
N GLU A 31 43.32 -8.29 -9.85
CA GLU A 31 42.97 -9.46 -10.69
C GLU A 31 41.49 -9.50 -11.00
N TYR A 32 40.64 -9.20 -10.00
CA TYR A 32 39.18 -9.05 -10.21
C TYR A 32 38.88 -7.98 -11.27
N ASP A 33 39.48 -6.80 -11.15
CA ASP A 33 39.30 -5.68 -12.08
C ASP A 33 39.75 -6.01 -13.51
N GLN A 34 40.83 -6.77 -13.69
CA GLN A 34 41.28 -7.20 -15.02
C GLN A 34 40.27 -8.13 -15.69
N LEU A 35 39.81 -9.15 -14.96
CA LEU A 35 38.77 -10.08 -15.44
C LEU A 35 37.47 -9.39 -15.73
N TYR A 36 37.10 -8.43 -14.88
CA TYR A 36 35.88 -7.61 -15.06
C TYR A 36 35.96 -6.77 -16.35
N ARG A 37 37.09 -6.10 -16.61
CA ARG A 37 37.31 -5.32 -17.85
C ARG A 37 37.28 -6.21 -19.08
N GLU A 38 37.86 -7.43 -19.01
CA GLU A 38 37.77 -8.39 -20.10
C GLU A 38 36.31 -8.76 -20.39
N LEU A 39 35.50 -9.01 -19.35
CA LEU A 39 34.09 -9.32 -19.51
C LEU A 39 33.32 -8.16 -20.15
N VAL A 40 33.50 -6.94 -19.67
CA VAL A 40 32.86 -5.74 -20.24
C VAL A 40 33.18 -5.60 -21.72
N ALA A 41 34.47 -5.72 -22.12
CA ALA A 41 34.87 -5.60 -23.52
C ALA A 41 34.27 -6.69 -24.41
N LEU A 42 34.13 -7.92 -23.90
CA LEU A 42 33.48 -9.03 -24.62
C LEU A 42 31.98 -8.83 -24.75
N GLU A 43 31.32 -8.34 -23.72
CA GLU A 43 29.87 -8.06 -23.75
C GLU A 43 29.53 -6.86 -24.63
N GLU A 44 30.37 -5.83 -24.70
CA GLU A 44 30.24 -4.72 -25.65
C GLU A 44 30.43 -5.19 -27.11
N ALA A 45 31.37 -6.11 -27.35
CA ALA A 45 31.62 -6.63 -28.69
C ALA A 45 30.56 -7.65 -29.16
N TYR A 46 29.88 -8.36 -28.22
CA TYR A 46 28.90 -9.41 -28.47
C TYR A 46 27.67 -9.25 -27.57
N PRO A 47 26.84 -8.22 -27.76
CA PRO A 47 25.70 -7.95 -26.88
C PRO A 47 24.69 -9.09 -26.81
N GLU A 48 24.59 -9.92 -27.87
CA GLU A 48 23.70 -11.08 -27.93
C GLU A 48 24.14 -12.25 -27.03
N LEU A 49 25.39 -12.25 -26.54
CA LEU A 49 25.96 -13.27 -25.67
C LEU A 49 25.97 -12.88 -24.20
N VAL A 50 25.48 -11.70 -23.86
CA VAL A 50 25.41 -11.22 -22.46
C VAL A 50 24.57 -12.18 -21.62
N GLN A 51 25.14 -12.64 -20.50
CA GLN A 51 24.44 -13.57 -19.61
C GLN A 51 23.51 -12.83 -18.65
N PRO A 52 22.31 -13.36 -18.34
CA PRO A 52 21.35 -12.73 -17.42
C PRO A 52 21.93 -12.46 -16.02
N ASN A 53 22.88 -13.30 -15.57
CA ASN A 53 23.55 -13.17 -14.28
C ASN A 53 24.91 -12.48 -14.36
N SER A 54 25.22 -11.76 -15.46
CA SER A 54 26.49 -11.06 -15.58
C SER A 54 26.68 -10.03 -14.46
N PRO A 55 27.85 -9.98 -13.80
CA PRO A 55 28.17 -8.97 -12.79
C PRO A 55 28.20 -7.56 -13.38
N THR A 56 28.30 -7.38 -14.69
CA THR A 56 28.23 -6.08 -15.36
C THR A 56 26.87 -5.41 -15.21
N HIS A 57 25.80 -6.18 -15.02
CA HIS A 57 24.46 -5.67 -14.69
C HIS A 57 24.40 -5.01 -13.30
N ARG A 58 25.35 -5.31 -12.40
CA ARG A 58 25.42 -4.76 -11.03
C ARG A 58 26.26 -3.51 -10.90
N VAL A 59 27.21 -3.25 -11.83
CA VAL A 59 28.24 -2.20 -11.75
C VAL A 59 28.00 -1.18 -12.86
N GLY A 60 27.20 -0.95 -13.56
CA GLY A 60 26.90 0.15 -14.50
C GLY A 60 25.73 1.01 -13.99
N GLY A 61 25.71 2.29 -14.29
CA GLY A 61 24.55 3.15 -14.04
C GLY A 61 23.70 3.29 -15.29
N THR A 62 22.40 3.11 -15.16
CA THR A 62 21.43 3.46 -16.19
C THR A 62 20.60 4.62 -15.69
N ILE A 63 20.48 5.69 -16.47
CA ILE A 63 19.57 6.80 -16.15
C ILE A 63 18.21 6.45 -16.75
N LEU A 64 17.25 6.17 -15.89
CA LEU A 64 15.87 5.83 -16.25
C LEU A 64 15.08 7.09 -16.61
N LYS A 65 14.13 6.98 -17.54
CA LYS A 65 13.23 8.09 -17.90
C LYS A 65 12.04 8.25 -16.94
N GLY A 66 11.79 7.25 -16.11
CA GLY A 66 10.69 7.16 -15.16
C GLY A 66 10.41 5.70 -14.79
N PHE A 67 9.38 5.48 -13.99
CA PHE A 67 8.93 4.15 -13.61
C PHE A 67 7.57 3.86 -14.24
N GLU A 68 7.48 2.76 -14.98
CA GLU A 68 6.23 2.27 -15.55
C GLU A 68 5.36 1.65 -14.47
N LYS A 69 4.05 1.68 -14.66
CA LYS A 69 3.12 0.98 -13.79
C LYS A 69 3.20 -0.51 -14.05
N TYR A 70 3.16 -1.30 -12.98
CA TYR A 70 3.15 -2.75 -13.01
C TYR A 70 1.90 -3.30 -12.34
N GLN A 71 1.09 -4.05 -13.09
CA GLN A 71 -0.07 -4.76 -12.56
C GLN A 71 0.39 -6.06 -11.92
N HIS A 72 0.16 -6.21 -10.60
CA HIS A 72 0.53 -7.44 -9.90
C HIS A 72 -0.38 -8.60 -10.29
N THR A 73 0.22 -9.72 -10.72
CA THR A 73 -0.51 -10.97 -10.96
C THR A 73 -1.14 -11.50 -9.67
N TYR A 74 -0.44 -11.37 -8.56
CA TYR A 74 -0.93 -11.74 -7.23
C TYR A 74 -1.05 -10.48 -6.38
N PRO A 75 -2.27 -10.12 -5.88
CA PRO A 75 -2.46 -8.90 -5.08
C PRO A 75 -1.65 -8.92 -3.78
N LEU A 76 -1.09 -7.77 -3.37
CA LEU A 76 -0.40 -7.58 -2.10
C LEU A 76 -1.35 -6.97 -1.08
N TYR A 77 -1.61 -7.72 -0.02
CA TYR A 77 -2.49 -7.27 1.07
C TYR A 77 -1.69 -6.61 2.19
N SER A 78 -2.32 -5.68 2.90
CA SER A 78 -1.82 -5.21 4.19
C SER A 78 -2.08 -6.27 5.26
N LEU A 79 -1.36 -6.21 6.38
CA LEU A 79 -1.67 -7.04 7.55
C LEU A 79 -2.62 -6.29 8.48
N GLN A 80 -3.41 -7.02 9.26
CA GLN A 80 -4.13 -6.47 10.39
C GLN A 80 -3.13 -6.26 11.54
N ASP A 81 -3.12 -5.07 12.14
CA ASP A 81 -2.27 -4.78 13.30
C ASP A 81 -2.91 -5.28 14.61
N ALA A 82 -2.06 -5.69 15.54
CA ALA A 82 -2.39 -5.95 16.94
C ALA A 82 -1.38 -5.23 17.84
N PHE A 83 -1.85 -4.63 18.92
CA PHE A 83 -1.06 -3.81 19.83
C PHE A 83 -1.00 -4.35 21.26
N SER A 84 -1.76 -5.39 21.54
CA SER A 84 -1.84 -6.01 22.89
C SER A 84 -1.86 -7.53 22.82
N TYR A 85 -1.59 -8.16 23.95
CA TYR A 85 -1.71 -9.61 24.11
C TYR A 85 -3.15 -10.09 23.93
N GLU A 86 -4.12 -9.32 24.41
CA GLU A 86 -5.54 -9.61 24.31
C GLU A 86 -6.01 -9.66 22.86
N GLU A 87 -5.51 -8.76 22.01
CA GLU A 87 -5.79 -8.76 20.58
C GLU A 87 -5.20 -9.99 19.86
N LEU A 88 -4.00 -10.43 20.28
CA LEU A 88 -3.41 -11.68 19.78
C LEU A 88 -4.23 -12.91 20.24
N VAL A 89 -4.70 -12.92 21.48
CA VAL A 89 -5.59 -13.96 21.98
C VAL A 89 -6.91 -14.01 21.18
N ALA A 90 -7.48 -12.86 20.87
CA ALA A 90 -8.68 -12.77 20.04
C ALA A 90 -8.43 -13.29 18.61
N PHE A 91 -7.26 -13.02 18.03
CA PHE A 91 -6.85 -13.60 16.75
C PHE A 91 -6.74 -15.12 16.82
N ASP A 92 -6.04 -15.68 17.83
CA ASP A 92 -5.86 -17.11 18.05
C ASP A 92 -7.21 -17.82 18.25
N GLN A 93 -8.09 -17.27 19.09
CA GLN A 93 -9.43 -17.82 19.32
C GLN A 93 -10.26 -17.89 18.04
N ARG A 94 -10.20 -16.84 17.19
CA ARG A 94 -10.90 -16.82 15.91
C ARG A 94 -10.39 -17.92 14.98
N VAL A 95 -9.07 -18.12 14.90
CA VAL A 95 -8.46 -19.15 14.05
C VAL A 95 -8.76 -20.54 14.61
N ARG A 96 -8.56 -20.78 15.92
CA ARG A 96 -8.76 -22.09 16.56
C ARG A 96 -10.21 -22.53 16.62
N LYS A 97 -11.16 -21.62 16.52
CA LYS A 97 -12.58 -21.97 16.41
C LYS A 97 -12.86 -22.86 15.20
N GLU A 98 -12.14 -22.64 14.10
CA GLU A 98 -12.27 -23.42 12.87
C GLU A 98 -11.16 -24.50 12.77
N PHE A 99 -9.97 -24.23 13.28
CA PHE A 99 -8.77 -25.07 13.20
C PHE A 99 -8.10 -25.26 14.58
N PRO A 100 -8.60 -26.15 15.43
CA PRO A 100 -8.14 -26.28 16.83
C PRO A 100 -6.65 -26.61 17.01
N SER A 101 -6.06 -27.33 16.04
CA SER A 101 -4.67 -27.80 16.10
C SER A 101 -3.69 -26.91 15.31
N VAL A 102 -4.05 -25.65 15.05
CA VAL A 102 -3.21 -24.73 14.27
C VAL A 102 -1.88 -24.44 14.98
N THR A 103 -0.83 -24.32 14.18
CA THR A 103 0.49 -23.80 14.59
C THR A 103 0.80 -22.50 13.85
N TYR A 104 1.71 -21.71 14.40
CA TYR A 104 2.09 -20.41 13.87
C TYR A 104 3.57 -20.36 13.51
N VAL A 105 3.92 -19.53 12.53
CA VAL A 105 5.29 -19.04 12.31
C VAL A 105 5.32 -17.57 12.66
N CYS A 106 6.24 -17.19 13.53
CA CYS A 106 6.52 -15.83 13.92
C CYS A 106 7.75 -15.36 13.17
N GLU A 107 7.65 -14.24 12.47
CA GLU A 107 8.70 -13.63 11.66
C GLU A 107 8.90 -12.17 12.09
N LEU A 108 10.14 -11.64 11.97
CA LEU A 108 10.37 -10.22 12.24
C LEU A 108 9.63 -9.35 11.21
N LYS A 109 8.96 -8.32 11.69
CA LYS A 109 8.38 -7.29 10.83
C LYS A 109 9.42 -6.23 10.52
N ILE A 110 10.07 -6.39 9.36
CA ILE A 110 11.13 -5.49 8.92
C ILE A 110 10.54 -4.13 8.53
N ASP A 111 11.16 -3.06 8.97
CA ASP A 111 10.76 -1.70 8.61
C ASP A 111 11.46 -1.23 7.33
N GLY A 112 10.87 -1.57 6.19
CA GLY A 112 11.41 -1.32 4.87
C GLY A 112 10.35 -0.98 3.83
N LEU A 113 10.62 -1.32 2.58
CA LEU A 113 9.71 -1.19 1.44
C LEU A 113 9.39 -2.56 0.88
N SER A 114 8.13 -2.93 0.85
CA SER A 114 7.68 -4.21 0.30
C SER A 114 7.90 -4.26 -1.22
N ILE A 115 8.51 -5.35 -1.68
CA ILE A 115 8.83 -5.63 -3.08
C ILE A 115 8.26 -6.98 -3.51
N SER A 116 7.95 -7.07 -4.80
CA SER A 116 7.56 -8.31 -5.47
C SER A 116 8.54 -8.58 -6.62
N LEU A 117 9.08 -9.79 -6.70
CA LEU A 117 9.96 -10.24 -7.77
C LEU A 117 9.31 -11.39 -8.52
N SER A 118 9.28 -11.30 -9.85
CA SER A 118 8.80 -12.37 -10.73
C SER A 118 9.97 -12.94 -11.52
N TYR A 119 10.07 -14.26 -11.49
CA TYR A 119 11.05 -15.03 -12.23
C TYR A 119 10.35 -15.89 -13.27
N VAL A 120 10.95 -15.99 -14.46
CA VAL A 120 10.53 -16.88 -15.53
C VAL A 120 11.72 -17.76 -15.89
N ASP A 121 11.52 -19.06 -15.89
CA ASP A 121 12.56 -20.05 -16.14
C ASP A 121 13.85 -19.79 -15.31
N GLY A 122 13.68 -19.37 -14.07
CA GLY A 122 14.75 -19.06 -13.14
C GLY A 122 15.41 -17.69 -13.32
N VAL A 123 15.03 -16.88 -14.31
CA VAL A 123 15.62 -15.56 -14.57
C VAL A 123 14.71 -14.47 -14.01
N LEU A 124 15.29 -13.47 -13.32
CA LEU A 124 14.56 -12.30 -12.84
C LEU A 124 14.04 -11.49 -14.02
N GLU A 125 12.73 -11.51 -14.21
CA GLU A 125 12.05 -10.78 -15.27
C GLU A 125 11.58 -9.41 -14.78
N THR A 126 10.88 -9.36 -13.65
CA THR A 126 10.28 -8.12 -13.14
C THR A 126 10.44 -7.99 -11.64
N GLY A 127 10.76 -6.75 -11.23
CA GLY A 127 10.73 -6.34 -9.83
C GLY A 127 9.88 -5.09 -9.66
N ALA A 128 8.94 -5.12 -8.70
CA ALA A 128 7.98 -4.02 -8.52
C ALA A 128 7.78 -3.64 -7.06
N THR A 129 7.40 -2.38 -6.81
CA THR A 129 6.93 -1.92 -5.51
C THR A 129 5.51 -2.40 -5.25
N ARG A 130 5.07 -2.45 -3.99
CA ARG A 130 3.70 -2.82 -3.62
C ARG A 130 2.64 -1.91 -4.27
N GLY A 131 2.88 -0.59 -4.34
CA GLY A 131 1.86 0.37 -4.77
C GLY A 131 0.62 0.33 -3.87
N ASP A 132 -0.56 0.26 -4.49
CA ASP A 132 -1.85 0.09 -3.81
C ASP A 132 -2.20 -1.38 -3.50
N GLY A 133 -1.29 -2.30 -3.83
CA GLY A 133 -1.46 -3.75 -3.71
C GLY A 133 -1.90 -4.43 -5.00
N SER A 134 -2.50 -3.72 -5.94
CA SER A 134 -2.86 -4.19 -7.27
C SER A 134 -1.92 -3.65 -8.34
N ILE A 135 -1.56 -2.37 -8.25
CA ILE A 135 -0.67 -1.69 -9.18
C ILE A 135 0.50 -1.08 -8.43
N GLY A 136 1.72 -1.48 -8.78
CA GLY A 136 2.98 -0.94 -8.30
C GLY A 136 3.74 -0.15 -9.37
N GLU A 137 4.99 0.14 -9.07
CA GLU A 137 5.96 0.74 -10.00
C GLU A 137 6.99 -0.33 -10.37
N ASN A 138 7.26 -0.48 -11.67
CA ASN A 138 8.33 -1.36 -12.14
C ASN A 138 9.69 -0.72 -11.81
N ILE A 139 10.42 -1.35 -10.90
CA ILE A 139 11.73 -0.92 -10.43
C ILE A 139 12.81 -2.00 -10.67
N THR A 140 12.61 -2.84 -11.68
CA THR A 140 13.46 -3.99 -11.98
C THR A 140 14.94 -3.60 -12.07
N GLU A 141 15.26 -2.53 -12.80
CA GLU A 141 16.64 -2.10 -12.98
C GLU A 141 17.29 -1.62 -11.67
N ASN A 142 16.51 -1.04 -10.77
CA ASN A 142 16.99 -0.65 -9.44
C ASN A 142 17.20 -1.88 -8.55
N LEU A 143 16.28 -2.84 -8.57
CA LEU A 143 16.39 -4.06 -7.78
C LEU A 143 17.54 -4.96 -8.24
N LYS A 144 17.88 -4.97 -9.53
CA LYS A 144 19.08 -5.64 -10.04
C LYS A 144 20.39 -5.13 -9.40
N ARG A 145 20.41 -3.93 -8.81
CA ARG A 145 21.55 -3.35 -8.10
C ARG A 145 21.63 -3.76 -6.64
N VAL A 146 20.58 -4.35 -6.10
CA VAL A 146 20.57 -4.89 -4.73
C VAL A 146 21.21 -6.27 -4.75
N ARG A 147 22.32 -6.43 -4.01
CA ARG A 147 23.19 -7.61 -4.11
C ARG A 147 22.53 -8.90 -3.63
N ASP A 148 21.66 -8.82 -2.66
CA ASP A 148 20.95 -9.95 -2.06
C ASP A 148 19.89 -10.57 -2.99
N ILE A 149 19.58 -9.92 -4.11
CA ILE A 149 18.58 -10.39 -5.06
C ILE A 149 19.28 -11.28 -6.09
N PRO A 150 18.98 -12.59 -6.18
CA PRO A 150 19.51 -13.45 -7.23
C PRO A 150 18.95 -13.03 -8.58
N LEU A 151 19.83 -12.77 -9.57
CA LEU A 151 19.40 -12.47 -10.94
C LEU A 151 18.97 -13.73 -11.69
N VAL A 152 19.55 -14.87 -11.30
CA VAL A 152 19.19 -16.19 -11.81
C VAL A 152 19.12 -17.15 -10.63
N LEU A 153 18.04 -17.92 -10.56
CA LEU A 153 17.85 -18.96 -9.55
C LEU A 153 18.68 -20.22 -9.89
N PRO A 154 19.01 -21.03 -8.91
CA PRO A 154 19.71 -22.31 -9.14
C PRO A 154 18.86 -23.35 -9.90
N GLU A 155 17.55 -23.16 -9.93
CA GLU A 155 16.57 -24.02 -10.60
C GLU A 155 15.75 -23.19 -11.60
N PRO A 156 15.39 -23.69 -12.80
CA PRO A 156 14.61 -22.96 -13.80
C PRO A 156 13.13 -22.91 -13.42
N LEU A 157 12.81 -22.20 -12.34
CA LEU A 157 11.46 -22.06 -11.81
C LEU A 157 10.80 -20.77 -12.29
N THR A 158 9.52 -20.84 -12.60
CA THR A 158 8.65 -19.67 -12.80
C THR A 158 7.87 -19.44 -11.53
N LEU A 159 8.18 -18.36 -10.80
CA LEU A 159 7.57 -18.04 -9.52
C LEU A 159 7.58 -16.53 -9.23
N THR A 160 6.71 -16.13 -8.33
CA THR A 160 6.67 -14.77 -7.78
C THR A 160 6.94 -14.83 -6.27
N VAL A 161 7.91 -14.05 -5.80
CA VAL A 161 8.28 -13.97 -4.39
C VAL A 161 8.08 -12.56 -3.85
N ARG A 162 7.87 -12.45 -2.55
CA ARG A 162 7.74 -11.19 -1.82
C ARG A 162 8.76 -11.07 -0.73
N GLY A 163 9.28 -9.87 -0.60
CA GLY A 163 10.24 -9.52 0.42
C GLY A 163 10.12 -8.07 0.85
N GLU A 164 10.93 -7.71 1.81
CA GLU A 164 11.12 -6.33 2.25
C GLU A 164 12.52 -5.88 1.86
N CYS A 165 12.62 -4.76 1.14
CA CYS A 165 13.87 -4.09 0.86
C CYS A 165 14.07 -3.00 1.90
N TYR A 166 15.20 -3.01 2.58
CA TYR A 166 15.51 -2.12 3.69
C TYR A 166 16.92 -1.54 3.57
N MET A 167 17.20 -0.51 4.34
CA MET A 167 18.54 0.05 4.47
C MET A 167 19.14 -0.38 5.81
N PRO A 168 20.26 -1.13 5.83
CA PRO A 168 20.97 -1.41 7.06
C PRO A 168 21.38 -0.14 7.80
N ARG A 169 21.41 -0.14 9.14
CA ARG A 169 21.75 1.05 9.96
C ARG A 169 23.09 1.64 9.55
N ALA A 170 24.13 0.82 9.36
CA ALA A 170 25.43 1.29 8.91
C ALA A 170 25.42 1.98 7.53
N SER A 171 24.59 1.49 6.60
CA SER A 171 24.38 2.13 5.29
C SER A 171 23.64 3.45 5.43
N PHE A 172 22.64 3.52 6.31
CA PHE A 172 21.87 4.73 6.59
C PHE A 172 22.75 5.83 7.17
N ASP A 173 23.60 5.51 8.14
CA ASP A 173 24.54 6.46 8.76
C ASP A 173 25.54 6.99 7.69
N ALA A 174 26.09 6.11 6.85
CA ALA A 174 27.00 6.50 5.78
C ALA A 174 26.33 7.41 4.74
N VAL A 175 25.08 7.11 4.35
CA VAL A 175 24.31 7.93 3.41
C VAL A 175 24.02 9.31 3.99
N ASN A 176 23.61 9.40 5.25
CA ASN A 176 23.32 10.68 5.89
C ASN A 176 24.59 11.52 6.09
N LEU A 177 25.71 10.90 6.45
CA LEU A 177 26.99 11.59 6.53
C LEU A 177 27.37 12.22 5.16
N SER A 178 27.27 11.45 4.08
CA SER A 178 27.54 11.96 2.72
C SER A 178 26.59 13.10 2.32
N ARG A 179 25.30 13.01 2.68
CA ARG A 179 24.32 14.08 2.42
C ARG A 179 24.66 15.36 3.19
N GLN A 180 25.06 15.22 4.45
CA GLN A 180 25.50 16.34 5.28
C GLN A 180 26.72 17.05 4.68
N GLU A 181 27.73 16.27 4.24
CA GLU A 181 28.91 16.80 3.56
C GLU A 181 28.58 17.56 2.27
N ASN A 182 27.55 17.13 1.55
CA ASN A 182 27.06 17.77 0.31
C ASN A 182 26.04 18.90 0.55
N GLY A 183 25.70 19.20 1.82
CA GLY A 183 24.73 20.24 2.18
C GLY A 183 23.28 19.87 1.82
N GLU A 184 22.98 18.57 1.68
CA GLU A 184 21.65 18.04 1.41
C GLU A 184 20.92 17.69 2.71
N ALA A 185 19.58 17.71 2.69
CA ALA A 185 18.78 17.29 3.84
C ALA A 185 18.95 15.79 4.10
N GLU A 186 19.19 15.42 5.35
CA GLU A 186 19.31 14.03 5.79
C GLU A 186 17.98 13.26 5.63
N PHE A 187 18.08 11.95 5.43
CA PHE A 187 16.90 11.09 5.53
C PHE A 187 16.47 10.94 6.98
N ALA A 188 15.17 10.95 7.21
CA ALA A 188 14.59 10.91 8.55
C ALA A 188 14.74 9.53 9.24
N ASN A 189 14.70 8.45 8.47
CA ASN A 189 14.84 7.07 8.97
C ASN A 189 15.28 6.12 7.84
N PRO A 190 15.76 4.89 8.18
CA PRO A 190 16.20 3.90 7.21
C PRO A 190 15.14 3.49 6.19
N ARG A 191 13.86 3.40 6.58
CA ARG A 191 12.73 3.08 5.68
C ARG A 191 12.58 4.14 4.58
N ASN A 192 12.55 5.43 4.95
CA ASN A 192 12.44 6.53 3.99
C ASN A 192 13.67 6.59 3.08
N ALA A 193 14.86 6.31 3.62
CA ALA A 193 16.10 6.23 2.84
C ALA A 193 16.05 5.07 1.83
N ALA A 194 15.57 3.89 2.21
CA ALA A 194 15.38 2.75 1.31
C ALA A 194 14.37 3.07 0.21
N ALA A 195 13.19 3.59 0.55
CA ALA A 195 12.15 3.96 -0.40
C ALA A 195 12.62 5.05 -1.38
N GLY A 196 13.30 6.10 -0.87
CA GLY A 196 13.88 7.16 -1.70
C GLY A 196 15.01 6.66 -2.61
N THR A 197 15.76 5.65 -2.17
CA THR A 197 16.83 5.04 -2.96
C THR A 197 16.27 4.19 -4.10
N LEU A 198 15.29 3.32 -3.83
CA LEU A 198 14.65 2.50 -4.88
C LEU A 198 13.90 3.31 -5.95
N ARG A 199 13.63 4.59 -5.69
CA ARG A 199 13.01 5.51 -6.64
C ARG A 199 13.99 6.45 -7.32
N GLN A 200 15.30 6.21 -7.21
CA GLN A 200 16.31 6.96 -7.96
C GLN A 200 16.26 6.58 -9.43
N LEU A 201 16.32 7.58 -10.29
CA LEU A 201 16.40 7.38 -11.74
C LEU A 201 17.81 6.95 -12.19
N ASP A 202 18.84 7.34 -11.45
CA ASP A 202 20.20 6.84 -11.64
C ASP A 202 20.43 5.60 -10.78
N THR A 203 20.56 4.45 -11.41
CA THR A 203 20.73 3.16 -10.73
C THR A 203 22.09 3.02 -10.05
N LYS A 204 23.10 3.86 -10.34
CA LYS A 204 24.38 3.91 -9.60
C LYS A 204 24.14 4.26 -8.13
N ILE A 205 23.27 5.21 -7.87
CA ILE A 205 22.92 5.66 -6.51
C ILE A 205 22.37 4.48 -5.69
N VAL A 206 21.58 3.59 -6.34
CA VAL A 206 21.05 2.39 -5.66
C VAL A 206 22.18 1.44 -5.27
N ALA A 207 23.14 1.19 -6.17
CA ALA A 207 24.27 0.33 -5.90
C ALA A 207 25.17 0.89 -4.77
N GLU A 208 25.43 2.19 -4.77
CA GLU A 208 26.27 2.88 -3.78
C GLU A 208 25.66 2.86 -2.36
N ARG A 209 24.32 2.96 -2.25
CA ARG A 209 23.60 3.02 -0.96
C ARG A 209 23.41 1.68 -0.26
N LYS A 210 23.85 0.57 -0.85
CA LYS A 210 23.92 -0.76 -0.26
C LYS A 210 22.64 -1.18 0.48
N LEU A 211 21.53 -1.24 -0.23
CA LEU A 211 20.28 -1.80 0.27
C LEU A 211 20.42 -3.32 0.49
N ALA A 212 19.60 -3.87 1.36
CA ALA A 212 19.49 -5.29 1.64
C ALA A 212 18.02 -5.75 1.58
N THR A 213 17.80 -7.08 1.52
CA THR A 213 16.46 -7.66 1.39
C THR A 213 16.26 -8.85 2.32
N PHE A 214 15.00 -9.03 2.78
CA PHE A 214 14.55 -10.28 3.36
C PHE A 214 13.30 -10.76 2.63
N PHE A 215 13.31 -12.02 2.20
CA PHE A 215 12.16 -12.64 1.53
C PHE A 215 11.39 -13.52 2.51
N TYR A 216 10.05 -13.45 2.44
CA TYR A 216 9.18 -14.05 3.43
C TYR A 216 7.95 -14.76 2.84
N GLN A 217 7.75 -14.73 1.52
CA GLN A 217 6.58 -15.36 0.90
C GLN A 217 6.85 -15.74 -0.55
N GLU A 218 6.41 -16.91 -0.96
CA GLU A 218 6.12 -17.28 -2.34
C GLU A 218 4.66 -16.89 -2.63
N ALA A 219 4.44 -15.99 -3.56
CA ALA A 219 3.11 -15.46 -3.87
C ALA A 219 2.40 -16.25 -4.97
N SER A 220 3.17 -16.91 -5.85
CA SER A 220 2.68 -17.90 -6.81
C SER A 220 2.29 -19.20 -6.09
N PRO A 221 1.51 -20.07 -6.73
CA PRO A 221 1.23 -21.42 -6.20
C PRO A 221 2.52 -22.15 -5.84
N THR A 222 2.55 -22.74 -4.66
CA THR A 222 3.72 -23.43 -4.15
C THR A 222 3.43 -24.91 -3.87
N ASP A 223 4.44 -25.76 -4.02
CA ASP A 223 4.43 -27.16 -3.66
C ASP A 223 4.65 -27.41 -2.15
N GLN A 224 4.88 -26.36 -1.38
CA GLN A 224 5.14 -26.46 0.05
C GLN A 224 3.84 -26.55 0.85
N ALA A 225 3.84 -27.35 1.92
CA ALA A 225 2.68 -27.51 2.79
C ALA A 225 2.61 -26.47 3.92
N THR A 226 3.75 -25.88 4.29
CA THR A 226 3.83 -24.97 5.44
C THR A 226 4.67 -23.74 5.13
N GLN A 227 4.37 -22.63 5.83
CA GLN A 227 5.12 -21.37 5.74
C GLN A 227 6.61 -21.57 6.09
N GLU A 228 6.92 -22.36 7.10
CA GLU A 228 8.30 -22.69 7.46
C GLU A 228 9.05 -23.36 6.31
N LYS A 229 8.40 -24.28 5.57
CA LYS A 229 8.99 -24.91 4.39
C LYS A 229 9.13 -23.95 3.22
N VAL A 230 8.22 -22.96 3.08
CA VAL A 230 8.38 -21.87 2.11
C VAL A 230 9.63 -21.06 2.41
N LEU A 231 9.86 -20.68 3.67
CA LEU A 231 11.09 -19.96 4.05
C LEU A 231 12.35 -20.79 3.75
N ALA A 232 12.34 -22.08 4.03
CA ALA A 232 13.43 -22.98 3.70
C ALA A 232 13.66 -23.11 2.18
N LYS A 233 12.59 -23.18 1.37
CA LYS A 233 12.65 -23.19 -0.10
C LYS A 233 13.25 -21.89 -0.63
N LEU A 234 12.81 -20.74 -0.14
CA LEU A 234 13.33 -19.44 -0.55
C LEU A 234 14.84 -19.35 -0.28
N ASN A 235 15.28 -19.77 0.91
CA ASN A 235 16.71 -19.80 1.25
C ASN A 235 17.52 -20.73 0.33
N ARG A 236 17.02 -21.93 0.00
CA ARG A 236 17.63 -22.86 -0.95
C ARG A 236 17.75 -22.26 -2.36
N LEU A 237 16.78 -21.45 -2.77
CA LEU A 237 16.78 -20.76 -4.06
C LEU A 237 17.71 -19.53 -4.09
N GLY A 238 18.41 -19.21 -2.99
CA GLY A 238 19.36 -18.11 -2.92
C GLY A 238 18.79 -16.78 -2.44
N PHE A 239 17.52 -16.75 -2.02
CA PHE A 239 16.94 -15.57 -1.38
C PHE A 239 17.39 -15.48 0.08
N VAL A 240 17.68 -14.27 0.55
CA VAL A 240 18.00 -14.04 1.95
C VAL A 240 16.70 -14.08 2.77
N VAL A 241 16.62 -15.05 3.67
CA VAL A 241 15.52 -15.19 4.63
C VAL A 241 16.01 -14.73 5.99
N ASN A 242 15.19 -13.97 6.73
CA ASN A 242 15.56 -13.53 8.07
C ASN A 242 15.76 -14.75 9.00
N PRO A 243 16.92 -14.89 9.66
CA PRO A 243 17.19 -16.06 10.51
C PRO A 243 16.36 -16.06 11.80
N HIS A 244 15.85 -14.91 12.23
CA HIS A 244 15.03 -14.76 13.42
C HIS A 244 13.57 -15.06 13.09
N HIS A 245 13.23 -16.33 12.87
CA HIS A 245 11.86 -16.81 12.79
C HIS A 245 11.69 -18.05 13.67
N LYS A 246 10.48 -18.27 14.16
CA LYS A 246 10.20 -19.34 15.12
C LYS A 246 8.79 -19.89 14.94
N THR A 247 8.65 -21.22 14.99
CA THR A 247 7.34 -21.87 15.06
C THR A 247 6.81 -21.86 16.48
N ALA A 248 5.50 -21.71 16.64
CA ALA A 248 4.80 -21.72 17.91
C ALA A 248 3.51 -22.57 17.81
N THR A 249 3.20 -23.33 18.86
CA THR A 249 2.01 -24.17 18.94
C THR A 249 0.90 -23.56 19.80
N SER A 250 1.20 -22.48 20.51
CA SER A 250 0.23 -21.74 21.33
C SER A 250 0.49 -20.23 21.29
N ILE A 251 -0.50 -19.45 21.70
CA ILE A 251 -0.40 -17.99 21.74
C ILE A 251 0.57 -17.51 22.81
N GLU A 252 0.76 -18.26 23.89
CA GLU A 252 1.74 -17.97 24.95
C GLU A 252 3.17 -18.11 24.41
N GLN A 253 3.43 -19.08 23.54
CA GLN A 253 4.73 -19.20 22.86
C GLN A 253 4.97 -18.08 21.86
N VAL A 254 3.93 -17.63 21.14
CA VAL A 254 3.97 -16.45 20.29
C VAL A 254 4.35 -15.22 21.12
N TRP A 255 3.67 -15.05 22.27
CA TRP A 255 3.95 -13.91 23.16
C TRP A 255 5.37 -13.94 23.73
N ALA A 256 5.84 -15.12 24.17
CA ALA A 256 7.21 -15.28 24.65
C ALA A 256 8.24 -14.90 23.57
N TYR A 257 8.00 -15.27 22.31
CA TYR A 257 8.87 -14.87 21.20
C TYR A 257 8.83 -13.36 20.95
N ILE A 258 7.66 -12.73 21.01
CA ILE A 258 7.54 -11.26 20.89
C ILE A 258 8.37 -10.55 21.96
N GLN A 259 8.36 -11.05 23.22
CA GLN A 259 9.17 -10.46 24.30
C GLN A 259 10.69 -10.67 24.05
N GLU A 260 11.09 -11.82 23.54
CA GLU A 260 12.47 -12.12 23.12
C GLU A 260 12.92 -11.12 22.03
N VAL A 261 12.11 -10.92 21.00
CA VAL A 261 12.39 -9.97 19.91
C VAL A 261 12.43 -8.53 20.40
N ALA A 262 11.53 -8.13 21.30
CA ALA A 262 11.52 -6.79 21.88
C ALA A 262 12.84 -6.48 22.62
N ALA A 263 13.39 -7.46 23.35
CA ALA A 263 14.66 -7.31 24.09
C ALA A 263 15.89 -7.22 23.18
N MET A 264 15.86 -7.80 21.97
CA MET A 264 16.99 -7.76 21.03
C MET A 264 16.86 -6.68 19.95
N ARG A 265 15.74 -5.96 19.87
CA ARG A 265 15.42 -5.00 18.81
C ARG A 265 16.54 -4.00 18.53
N ASP A 266 17.11 -3.41 19.59
CA ASP A 266 18.13 -2.38 19.47
C ASP A 266 19.50 -2.91 19.02
N GLN A 267 19.72 -4.22 19.15
CA GLN A 267 20.96 -4.90 18.76
C GLN A 267 20.96 -5.35 17.29
N LEU A 268 19.80 -5.32 16.63
CA LEU A 268 19.70 -5.71 15.22
C LEU A 268 20.36 -4.65 14.33
N PRO A 269 21.04 -5.04 13.24
CA PRO A 269 21.67 -4.12 12.29
C PRO A 269 20.65 -3.46 11.34
N TYR A 270 19.37 -3.68 11.55
CA TYR A 270 18.24 -3.14 10.79
C TYR A 270 17.07 -2.84 11.72
N ASP A 271 16.13 -2.03 11.26
CA ASP A 271 14.96 -1.65 12.04
C ASP A 271 13.80 -2.62 11.84
N ILE A 272 13.06 -2.86 12.92
CA ILE A 272 11.83 -3.65 12.95
C ILE A 272 10.75 -2.87 13.70
N ASP A 273 9.50 -2.97 13.25
CA ASP A 273 8.34 -2.33 13.87
C ASP A 273 7.41 -3.32 14.60
N GLY A 274 7.75 -4.63 14.57
CA GLY A 274 6.96 -5.65 15.23
C GLY A 274 7.35 -7.08 14.88
N VAL A 275 6.37 -7.97 15.04
CA VAL A 275 6.45 -9.39 14.70
C VAL A 275 5.22 -9.77 13.87
N VAL A 276 5.41 -10.48 12.76
CA VAL A 276 4.32 -11.03 11.96
C VAL A 276 4.05 -12.46 12.39
N ILE A 277 2.83 -12.75 12.77
CA ILE A 277 2.35 -14.06 13.15
C ILE A 277 1.51 -14.60 11.99
N LYS A 278 1.88 -15.76 11.44
CA LYS A 278 1.20 -16.41 10.33
C LYS A 278 0.78 -17.83 10.75
N VAL A 279 -0.40 -18.26 10.32
CA VAL A 279 -0.74 -19.69 10.38
C VAL A 279 0.29 -20.46 9.56
N ASN A 280 0.85 -21.54 10.12
CA ASN A 280 1.94 -22.27 9.48
C ASN A 280 1.47 -23.15 8.30
N ASP A 281 0.30 -23.77 8.42
CA ASP A 281 -0.28 -24.64 7.39
C ASP A 281 -0.87 -23.80 6.24
N LEU A 282 -0.39 -24.00 5.02
CA LEU A 282 -0.82 -23.20 3.85
C LEU A 282 -2.23 -23.57 3.39
N ALA A 283 -2.67 -24.81 3.56
CA ALA A 283 -4.05 -25.19 3.24
C ALA A 283 -5.03 -24.50 4.20
N VAL A 284 -4.67 -24.38 5.48
CA VAL A 284 -5.45 -23.59 6.46
C VAL A 284 -5.44 -22.10 6.14
N GLN A 285 -4.31 -21.56 5.69
CA GLN A 285 -4.25 -20.15 5.22
C GLN A 285 -5.24 -19.91 4.07
N GLU A 286 -5.27 -20.83 3.10
CA GLU A 286 -6.14 -20.73 1.94
C GLU A 286 -7.62 -20.83 2.35
N GLU A 287 -7.96 -21.73 3.29
CA GLU A 287 -9.33 -21.89 3.76
C GLU A 287 -9.83 -20.70 4.59
N LEU A 288 -8.99 -20.12 5.45
CA LEU A 288 -9.29 -18.88 6.18
C LEU A 288 -9.46 -17.69 5.23
N GLY A 289 -8.65 -17.64 4.16
CA GLY A 289 -8.74 -16.64 3.09
C GLY A 289 -8.44 -15.22 3.56
N PHE A 290 -9.11 -14.25 2.91
CA PHE A 290 -8.82 -12.83 3.05
C PHE A 290 -10.09 -12.04 3.40
N THR A 291 -9.91 -10.90 4.03
CA THR A 291 -10.86 -9.78 4.02
C THR A 291 -10.57 -8.92 2.79
N VAL A 292 -11.34 -7.85 2.58
CA VAL A 292 -11.05 -6.87 1.52
C VAL A 292 -9.65 -6.25 1.65
N LYS A 293 -9.11 -6.17 2.86
CA LYS A 293 -7.85 -5.44 3.14
C LYS A 293 -6.70 -6.31 3.61
N ALA A 294 -6.97 -7.46 4.25
CA ALA A 294 -5.96 -8.23 4.95
C ALA A 294 -6.25 -9.74 4.94
N PRO A 295 -5.21 -10.59 5.02
CA PRO A 295 -5.37 -12.02 5.26
C PRO A 295 -5.98 -12.28 6.64
N LYS A 296 -6.87 -13.28 6.76
CA LYS A 296 -7.45 -13.69 8.04
C LYS A 296 -6.51 -14.59 8.85
N TRP A 297 -5.52 -15.16 8.19
CA TRP A 297 -4.56 -16.12 8.72
C TRP A 297 -3.26 -15.50 9.22
N ALA A 298 -3.12 -14.17 9.15
CA ALA A 298 -1.95 -13.47 9.65
C ALA A 298 -2.35 -12.20 10.42
N VAL A 299 -1.49 -11.83 11.37
CA VAL A 299 -1.58 -10.60 12.14
C VAL A 299 -0.19 -10.06 12.39
N ALA A 300 -0.03 -8.74 12.39
CA ALA A 300 1.20 -8.05 12.71
C ALA A 300 1.09 -7.46 14.14
N TYR A 301 1.79 -8.06 15.10
CA TYR A 301 1.96 -7.40 16.40
C TYR A 301 2.95 -6.26 16.26
N LYS A 302 2.55 -5.07 16.64
CA LYS A 302 3.40 -3.87 16.64
C LYS A 302 3.90 -3.57 18.05
N PHE A 303 5.20 -3.25 18.14
CA PHE A 303 5.76 -2.81 19.41
C PHE A 303 5.11 -1.51 19.86
N PRO A 304 5.06 -1.26 21.20
CA PRO A 304 4.65 0.03 21.71
C PRO A 304 5.42 1.17 21.04
N ALA A 305 4.69 2.19 20.64
CA ALA A 305 5.30 3.37 20.04
C ALA A 305 6.21 4.08 21.04
N GLU A 306 7.29 4.70 20.53
CA GLU A 306 8.13 5.57 21.34
C GLU A 306 7.31 6.76 21.83
N GLU A 307 7.46 7.11 23.12
CA GLU A 307 6.80 8.26 23.76
C GLU A 307 7.82 9.32 24.12
N LYS A 308 7.51 10.59 23.84
CA LYS A 308 8.34 11.75 24.23
C LYS A 308 7.50 12.87 24.83
N GLU A 309 8.09 13.59 25.74
CA GLU A 309 7.49 14.81 26.27
C GLU A 309 7.72 15.98 25.33
N ALA A 310 6.68 16.78 25.09
CA ALA A 310 6.75 18.04 24.36
C ALA A 310 5.83 19.07 25.02
N LYS A 311 6.18 20.35 24.93
CA LYS A 311 5.31 21.44 25.41
C LYS A 311 4.34 21.84 24.29
N LEU A 312 3.05 21.97 24.63
CA LEU A 312 2.03 22.52 23.76
C LEU A 312 2.18 24.05 23.68
N LEU A 313 2.43 24.56 22.48
CA LEU A 313 2.64 25.98 22.19
C LEU A 313 1.35 26.67 21.75
N SER A 314 0.62 26.02 20.85
CA SER A 314 -0.66 26.52 20.30
C SER A 314 -1.43 25.39 19.66
N VAL A 315 -2.67 25.63 19.27
CA VAL A 315 -3.51 24.70 18.50
C VAL A 315 -3.98 25.40 17.22
N ASP A 316 -3.70 24.77 16.08
CA ASP A 316 -4.24 25.19 14.79
C ASP A 316 -5.52 24.41 14.50
N TRP A 317 -6.53 25.12 13.99
CA TRP A 317 -7.80 24.54 13.58
C TRP A 317 -7.88 24.55 12.04
N THR A 318 -7.88 23.37 11.42
CA THR A 318 -7.89 23.23 9.96
C THR A 318 -9.20 22.64 9.47
N VAL A 319 -9.70 23.14 8.33
CA VAL A 319 -10.95 22.68 7.74
C VAL A 319 -10.65 21.75 6.58
N GLY A 320 -11.08 20.51 6.70
CA GLY A 320 -10.93 19.50 5.63
C GLY A 320 -12.03 19.62 4.55
N ARG A 321 -11.87 18.86 3.48
CA ARG A 321 -12.78 18.88 2.31
C ARG A 321 -14.27 18.63 2.62
N THR A 322 -14.57 17.89 3.69
CA THR A 322 -15.95 17.61 4.14
C THR A 322 -16.46 18.59 5.18
N GLY A 323 -15.73 19.69 5.42
CA GLY A 323 -16.06 20.69 6.41
C GLY A 323 -15.66 20.33 7.86
N VAL A 324 -15.10 19.14 8.11
CA VAL A 324 -14.60 18.76 9.44
C VAL A 324 -13.49 19.70 9.86
N VAL A 325 -13.60 20.25 11.08
CA VAL A 325 -12.58 21.10 11.69
C VAL A 325 -11.74 20.26 12.63
N THR A 326 -10.47 20.13 12.29
CA THR A 326 -9.52 19.24 13.00
C THR A 326 -8.49 20.06 13.77
N PRO A 327 -8.33 19.83 15.10
CA PRO A 327 -7.30 20.46 15.90
C PRO A 327 -5.93 19.78 15.73
N THR A 328 -4.90 20.58 15.54
CA THR A 328 -3.50 20.14 15.49
C THR A 328 -2.68 20.93 16.49
N ALA A 329 -2.02 20.24 17.42
CA ALA A 329 -1.10 20.82 18.38
C ALA A 329 0.20 21.26 17.69
N ASN A 330 0.63 22.48 17.92
CA ASN A 330 1.98 22.95 17.66
C ASN A 330 2.80 22.76 18.95
N LEU A 331 3.92 22.07 18.84
CA LEU A 331 4.72 21.57 19.96
C LEU A 331 6.15 22.11 19.92
N THR A 332 6.81 22.12 21.07
CA THR A 332 8.28 22.21 21.07
C THR A 332 8.83 21.02 20.28
N PRO A 333 9.79 21.24 19.35
CA PRO A 333 10.34 20.15 18.55
C PRO A 333 10.98 19.07 19.42
N VAL A 334 10.63 17.81 19.16
CA VAL A 334 11.20 16.63 19.86
C VAL A 334 11.60 15.56 18.84
N GLN A 335 12.66 14.83 19.15
CA GLN A 335 13.07 13.65 18.37
C GLN A 335 12.20 12.45 18.75
N LEU A 336 11.48 11.88 17.80
CA LEU A 336 10.56 10.78 18.02
C LEU A 336 10.62 9.80 16.84
N ALA A 337 11.04 8.57 17.12
CA ALA A 337 11.20 7.51 16.12
C ALA A 337 11.92 8.02 14.84
N GLY A 338 13.13 8.57 15.02
CA GLY A 338 14.01 9.04 13.94
C GLY A 338 13.56 10.30 13.19
N THR A 339 12.53 11.01 13.64
CA THR A 339 12.09 12.28 13.01
C THR A 339 11.90 13.38 14.04
N THR A 340 12.09 14.63 13.62
CA THR A 340 11.72 15.79 14.45
C THR A 340 10.23 16.07 14.33
N VAL A 341 9.51 15.92 15.43
CA VAL A 341 8.08 16.19 15.55
C VAL A 341 7.87 17.54 16.21
N SER A 342 7.18 18.44 15.52
CA SER A 342 6.76 19.75 16.03
C SER A 342 5.24 19.97 15.93
N ARG A 343 4.52 19.00 15.34
CA ARG A 343 3.06 19.03 15.21
C ARG A 343 2.49 17.65 15.50
N ALA A 344 1.37 17.58 16.21
CA ALA A 344 0.67 16.34 16.54
C ALA A 344 -0.84 16.53 16.45
N THR A 345 -1.57 15.51 16.04
CA THR A 345 -3.03 15.58 16.00
C THR A 345 -3.61 15.55 17.42
N LEU A 346 -4.68 16.33 17.60
CA LEU A 346 -5.56 16.26 18.77
C LEU A 346 -6.91 15.61 18.42
N HIS A 347 -7.00 14.99 17.26
CA HIS A 347 -8.16 14.28 16.73
C HIS A 347 -9.42 15.15 16.59
N ASN A 348 -10.08 15.51 17.70
CA ASN A 348 -11.31 16.28 17.75
C ASN A 348 -11.48 16.97 19.13
N VAL A 349 -12.58 17.70 19.29
CA VAL A 349 -12.88 18.44 20.53
C VAL A 349 -13.10 17.52 21.71
N ASP A 350 -13.79 16.39 21.50
CA ASP A 350 -14.09 15.44 22.57
C ASP A 350 -12.81 14.80 23.11
N TYR A 351 -11.83 14.52 22.22
CA TYR A 351 -10.52 14.04 22.62
C TYR A 351 -9.76 15.05 23.51
N ILE A 352 -9.82 16.34 23.16
CA ILE A 352 -9.24 17.40 23.96
C ILE A 352 -9.88 17.45 25.35
N ALA A 353 -11.20 17.31 25.41
CA ALA A 353 -11.96 17.31 26.67
C ALA A 353 -11.69 16.05 27.50
N GLU A 354 -11.70 14.86 26.89
CA GLU A 354 -11.42 13.57 27.55
C GLU A 354 -10.02 13.54 28.18
N LYS A 355 -9.01 14.04 27.46
CA LYS A 355 -7.62 14.10 27.94
C LYS A 355 -7.33 15.32 28.80
N ASP A 356 -8.31 16.21 29.02
CA ASP A 356 -8.17 17.49 29.73
C ASP A 356 -6.94 18.28 29.28
N ILE A 357 -6.76 18.41 27.96
CA ILE A 357 -5.62 19.12 27.39
C ILE A 357 -5.86 20.62 27.50
N ARG A 358 -4.91 21.34 28.09
CA ARG A 358 -5.00 22.76 28.34
C ARG A 358 -3.83 23.54 27.72
N LYS A 359 -3.94 24.85 27.73
CA LYS A 359 -2.89 25.75 27.22
C LYS A 359 -1.60 25.57 27.99
N ASP A 360 -0.48 25.57 27.28
CA ASP A 360 0.86 25.42 27.83
C ASP A 360 1.16 24.08 28.56
N ASP A 361 0.30 23.06 28.40
CA ASP A 361 0.55 21.75 28.99
C ASP A 361 1.81 21.10 28.42
N THR A 362 2.49 20.33 29.26
CA THR A 362 3.44 19.33 28.81
C THR A 362 2.68 18.06 28.47
N VAL A 363 2.83 17.57 27.25
CA VAL A 363 2.11 16.41 26.72
C VAL A 363 3.07 15.30 26.33
N ILE A 364 2.60 14.06 26.42
CA ILE A 364 3.29 12.91 25.82
C ILE A 364 2.84 12.79 24.36
N VAL A 365 3.81 12.74 23.48
CA VAL A 365 3.62 12.57 22.02
C VAL A 365 4.12 11.21 21.61
N TYR A 366 3.40 10.56 20.73
CA TYR A 366 3.75 9.28 20.11
C TYR A 366 3.38 9.30 18.63
N LYS A 367 3.83 8.33 17.84
CA LYS A 367 3.37 8.15 16.47
C LYS A 367 2.28 7.08 16.39
N ALA A 368 1.06 7.49 16.12
CA ALA A 368 -0.04 6.55 15.88
C ALA A 368 0.23 5.74 14.61
N GLY A 369 0.24 4.40 14.72
CA GLY A 369 0.58 3.50 13.61
C GLY A 369 1.99 3.69 13.05
N ASP A 370 2.95 4.15 13.87
CA ASP A 370 4.35 4.48 13.54
C ASP A 370 4.52 5.63 12.52
N ILE A 371 3.44 6.32 12.14
CA ILE A 371 3.45 7.32 11.07
C ILE A 371 3.00 8.69 11.58
N ILE A 372 1.80 8.79 12.17
CA ILE A 372 1.13 10.06 12.46
C ILE A 372 1.40 10.49 13.91
N PRO A 373 2.09 11.64 14.12
CA PRO A 373 2.25 12.16 15.48
C PRO A 373 0.90 12.52 16.09
N ALA A 374 0.67 12.07 17.32
CA ALA A 374 -0.53 12.34 18.10
C ALA A 374 -0.16 12.63 19.57
N VAL A 375 -0.99 13.41 20.24
CA VAL A 375 -0.88 13.62 21.67
C VAL A 375 -1.55 12.45 22.39
N LEU A 376 -0.82 11.74 23.25
CA LEU A 376 -1.34 10.59 23.99
C LEU A 376 -2.06 11.01 25.28
N ARG A 377 -1.40 11.85 26.08
CA ARG A 377 -1.88 12.31 27.40
C ARG A 377 -1.13 13.54 27.87
N VAL A 378 -1.67 14.20 28.85
CA VAL A 378 -1.02 15.31 29.57
C VAL A 378 -0.12 14.77 30.69
N VAL A 379 1.00 15.42 30.95
CA VAL A 379 1.87 15.18 32.11
C VAL A 379 1.38 16.07 33.23
N MET A 380 0.45 15.57 34.04
CA MET A 380 -0.29 16.35 35.02
C MET A 380 0.62 17.03 36.06
N ASP A 381 1.70 16.36 36.48
CA ASP A 381 2.66 16.90 37.43
C ASP A 381 3.46 18.11 36.92
N LYS A 382 3.43 18.34 35.57
CA LYS A 382 4.11 19.45 34.88
C LYS A 382 3.14 20.53 34.39
N ARG A 383 1.85 20.44 34.74
CA ARG A 383 0.86 21.44 34.37
C ARG A 383 1.18 22.78 35.02
N VAL A 384 1.21 23.83 34.21
CA VAL A 384 1.52 25.21 34.64
C VAL A 384 0.34 26.17 34.45
N SER A 385 -0.65 25.81 33.66
CA SER A 385 -1.83 26.64 33.35
C SER A 385 -3.13 25.88 33.59
N GLU A 386 -4.11 26.54 34.15
CA GLU A 386 -5.49 26.04 34.27
C GLU A 386 -6.39 26.55 33.12
N GLU A 387 -5.83 27.35 32.21
CA GLU A 387 -6.55 27.92 31.08
C GLU A 387 -6.90 26.83 30.04
N ARG A 388 -8.18 26.70 29.73
CA ARG A 388 -8.65 25.76 28.69
C ARG A 388 -8.29 26.26 27.31
N LEU A 389 -8.15 25.30 26.36
CA LEU A 389 -7.99 25.63 24.95
C LEU A 389 -9.26 26.32 24.43
N GLU A 390 -9.08 27.36 23.64
CA GLU A 390 -10.17 28.03 22.97
C GLU A 390 -10.66 27.18 21.79
N ILE A 391 -11.93 26.77 21.85
CA ILE A 391 -12.59 26.00 20.79
C ILE A 391 -13.32 26.98 19.89
N PRO A 392 -13.05 27.00 18.58
CA PRO A 392 -13.70 27.94 17.68
C PRO A 392 -15.20 27.67 17.55
N SER A 393 -15.99 28.70 17.65
CA SER A 393 -17.43 28.68 17.34
C SER A 393 -17.72 28.99 15.87
N HIS A 394 -16.74 29.57 15.17
CA HIS A 394 -16.83 29.94 13.77
C HIS A 394 -15.71 29.28 12.95
N CYS A 395 -16.00 29.03 11.67
CA CYS A 395 -15.06 28.42 10.74
C CYS A 395 -13.81 29.31 10.55
N PRO A 396 -12.60 28.79 10.75
CA PRO A 396 -11.37 29.60 10.62
C PRO A 396 -11.07 30.03 9.16
N SER A 397 -11.84 29.52 8.18
CA SER A 397 -11.65 29.85 6.76
C SER A 397 -12.72 30.79 6.20
N CYS A 398 -13.97 30.66 6.62
CA CYS A 398 -15.08 31.41 6.03
C CYS A 398 -16.01 32.10 7.06
N GLU A 399 -15.64 32.04 8.34
CA GLU A 399 -16.36 32.68 9.46
C GLU A 399 -17.82 32.25 9.65
N SER A 400 -18.29 31.24 8.91
CA SER A 400 -19.60 30.64 9.15
C SER A 400 -19.65 29.92 10.50
N GLU A 401 -20.79 29.92 11.16
CA GLU A 401 -21.00 29.18 12.40
C GLU A 401 -20.66 27.68 12.23
N LEU A 402 -19.96 27.10 13.18
CA LEU A 402 -19.63 25.68 13.21
C LEU A 402 -20.75 24.91 13.92
N LEU A 403 -21.11 23.75 13.37
CA LEU A 403 -22.11 22.87 13.97
C LEU A 403 -21.45 21.62 14.54
N HIS A 404 -21.97 21.14 15.65
CA HIS A 404 -21.70 19.84 16.23
C HIS A 404 -22.97 18.99 16.09
N PHE A 405 -22.91 17.93 15.31
CA PHE A 405 -24.03 17.01 15.12
C PHE A 405 -24.05 15.97 16.25
N GLU A 406 -25.23 15.58 16.72
CA GLU A 406 -25.38 14.62 17.83
C GLU A 406 -24.73 13.26 17.54
N ASP A 407 -24.66 12.87 16.27
CA ASP A 407 -24.06 11.60 15.82
C ASP A 407 -22.57 11.72 15.44
N GLU A 408 -21.94 12.87 15.60
CA GLU A 408 -20.56 13.12 15.16
C GLU A 408 -19.73 13.80 16.26
N VAL A 409 -18.51 13.29 16.47
CA VAL A 409 -17.54 13.86 17.42
C VAL A 409 -16.79 15.08 16.89
N ALA A 410 -17.08 15.52 15.67
CA ALA A 410 -16.34 16.58 14.99
C ALA A 410 -17.16 17.85 14.83
N LEU A 411 -16.52 19.02 15.06
CA LEU A 411 -17.05 20.32 14.63
C LEU A 411 -17.03 20.39 13.10
N ARG A 412 -18.05 21.02 12.52
CA ARG A 412 -18.22 21.04 11.07
C ARG A 412 -18.65 22.41 10.53
N CYS A 413 -17.96 22.87 9.50
CA CYS A 413 -18.40 23.95 8.64
C CYS A 413 -19.32 23.39 7.56
N ILE A 414 -20.56 23.87 7.52
CA ILE A 414 -21.57 23.45 6.54
C ILE A 414 -21.68 24.37 5.32
N ASN A 415 -20.86 25.41 5.25
CA ASN A 415 -20.87 26.34 4.13
C ASN A 415 -20.27 25.70 2.86
N PRO A 416 -21.05 25.43 1.80
CA PRO A 416 -20.55 24.83 0.57
C PRO A 416 -19.59 25.75 -0.21
N ARG A 417 -19.59 27.04 0.09
CA ARG A 417 -18.67 28.03 -0.49
C ARG A 417 -17.45 28.31 0.39
N CYS A 418 -17.18 27.45 1.37
CA CYS A 418 -15.99 27.59 2.21
C CYS A 418 -14.71 27.42 1.38
N PRO A 419 -13.83 28.43 1.34
CA PRO A 419 -12.58 28.36 0.54
C PRO A 419 -11.71 27.16 0.86
N ALA A 420 -11.61 26.79 2.13
CA ALA A 420 -10.86 25.60 2.54
C ALA A 420 -11.46 24.30 1.97
N GLN A 421 -12.79 24.14 2.05
CA GLN A 421 -13.45 22.95 1.50
C GLN A 421 -13.28 22.86 -0.02
N ILE A 422 -13.39 23.98 -0.74
CA ILE A 422 -13.19 24.00 -2.20
C ILE A 422 -11.75 23.60 -2.54
N LYS A 423 -10.76 24.24 -1.92
CA LYS A 423 -9.32 23.94 -2.16
C LYS A 423 -8.98 22.47 -1.87
N GLU A 424 -9.42 21.97 -0.73
CA GLU A 424 -9.21 20.56 -0.36
C GLU A 424 -9.95 19.59 -1.29
N GLY A 425 -11.14 19.97 -1.77
CA GLY A 425 -11.90 19.23 -2.78
C GLY A 425 -11.16 19.15 -4.11
N LEU A 426 -10.62 20.27 -4.60
CA LEU A 426 -9.82 20.34 -5.83
C LEU A 426 -8.53 19.52 -5.72
N ALA A 427 -7.82 19.61 -4.60
CA ALA A 427 -6.62 18.82 -4.34
C ALA A 427 -6.92 17.31 -4.28
N HIS A 428 -8.04 16.92 -3.65
CA HIS A 428 -8.53 15.55 -3.64
C HIS A 428 -8.87 15.06 -5.05
N PHE A 429 -9.58 15.84 -5.83
CA PHE A 429 -9.94 15.51 -7.21
C PHE A 429 -8.70 15.24 -8.07
N ALA A 430 -7.66 16.05 -7.90
CA ALA A 430 -6.39 15.90 -8.63
C ALA A 430 -5.51 14.76 -8.11
N SER A 431 -5.82 14.18 -6.94
CA SER A 431 -4.98 13.18 -6.27
C SER A 431 -4.78 11.91 -7.10
N ARG A 432 -3.74 11.12 -6.74
CA ARG A 432 -3.32 9.90 -7.45
C ARG A 432 -4.46 8.86 -7.58
N ASP A 433 -5.23 8.69 -6.52
CA ASP A 433 -6.29 7.67 -6.45
C ASP A 433 -7.59 8.13 -7.13
N ALA A 434 -7.73 9.45 -7.33
CA ALA A 434 -8.81 10.08 -8.09
C ALA A 434 -8.39 10.30 -9.56
N MET A 435 -8.47 11.51 -10.06
CA MET A 435 -8.18 11.81 -11.48
C MET A 435 -6.68 11.84 -11.83
N ASN A 436 -5.79 11.69 -10.85
CA ASN A 436 -4.33 11.58 -11.02
C ASN A 436 -3.73 12.67 -11.92
N ILE A 437 -4.05 13.93 -11.64
CA ILE A 437 -3.53 15.08 -12.38
C ILE A 437 -2.16 15.46 -11.81
N THR A 438 -1.12 14.88 -12.38
CA THR A 438 0.26 15.12 -11.92
C THR A 438 0.66 16.58 -12.06
N GLY A 439 1.14 17.17 -10.97
CA GLY A 439 1.53 18.58 -10.91
C GLY A 439 0.45 19.50 -10.33
N LEU A 440 -0.80 19.05 -10.16
CA LEU A 440 -1.88 19.80 -9.51
C LEU A 440 -1.99 19.41 -8.03
N GLY A 441 -0.96 19.71 -7.23
CA GLY A 441 -0.97 19.50 -5.79
C GLY A 441 -1.57 20.66 -5.00
N PRO A 442 -1.73 20.54 -3.65
CA PRO A 442 -2.35 21.56 -2.80
C PRO A 442 -1.76 22.96 -2.97
N ALA A 443 -0.41 23.07 -3.10
CA ALA A 443 0.26 24.36 -3.28
C ALA A 443 -0.08 25.04 -4.62
N VAL A 444 -0.33 24.28 -5.68
CA VAL A 444 -0.74 24.81 -6.99
C VAL A 444 -2.21 25.18 -6.95
N VAL A 445 -3.05 24.33 -6.34
CA VAL A 445 -4.48 24.63 -6.10
C VAL A 445 -4.65 25.96 -5.32
N GLU A 446 -3.84 26.16 -4.27
CA GLU A 446 -3.84 27.41 -3.49
C GLU A 446 -3.59 28.64 -4.37
N LYS A 447 -2.58 28.58 -5.24
CA LYS A 447 -2.23 29.67 -6.17
C LYS A 447 -3.32 29.93 -7.22
N LEU A 448 -3.89 28.85 -7.77
CA LEU A 448 -4.98 28.95 -8.75
C LEU A 448 -6.24 29.56 -8.14
N PHE A 449 -6.59 29.12 -6.92
CA PHE A 449 -7.74 29.63 -6.19
C PHE A 449 -7.57 31.09 -5.80
N ALA A 450 -6.38 31.47 -5.29
CA ALA A 450 -6.06 32.86 -4.91
C ALA A 450 -6.11 33.84 -6.09
N LYS A 451 -5.88 33.36 -7.32
CA LYS A 451 -5.99 34.15 -8.56
C LYS A 451 -7.36 34.01 -9.25
N GLU A 452 -8.31 33.36 -8.60
CA GLU A 452 -9.66 33.11 -9.12
C GLU A 452 -9.70 32.37 -10.47
N LEU A 453 -8.60 31.67 -10.84
CA LEU A 453 -8.50 30.89 -12.06
C LEU A 453 -9.27 29.57 -12.01
N VAL A 454 -9.42 28.99 -10.81
CA VAL A 454 -10.17 27.76 -10.56
C VAL A 454 -10.98 27.89 -9.26
N GLN A 455 -12.30 27.72 -9.34
CA GLN A 455 -13.20 27.78 -8.19
C GLN A 455 -14.00 26.47 -7.99
N ASP A 456 -13.99 25.59 -8.99
CA ASP A 456 -14.67 24.30 -9.00
C ASP A 456 -13.87 23.26 -9.82
N VAL A 457 -14.36 22.03 -9.82
CA VAL A 457 -13.72 20.92 -10.51
C VAL A 457 -13.73 21.10 -12.05
N ALA A 458 -14.81 21.67 -12.61
CA ALA A 458 -14.92 21.92 -14.05
C ALA A 458 -13.93 22.99 -14.51
N GLY A 459 -13.61 23.96 -13.65
CA GLY A 459 -12.60 24.99 -13.90
C GLY A 459 -11.20 24.42 -14.16
N ILE A 460 -10.87 23.26 -13.59
CA ILE A 460 -9.57 22.59 -13.85
C ILE A 460 -9.41 22.30 -15.35
N TYR A 461 -10.48 21.84 -16.00
CA TYR A 461 -10.44 21.43 -17.42
C TYR A 461 -10.48 22.61 -18.40
N ARG A 462 -10.69 23.85 -17.91
CA ARG A 462 -10.65 25.09 -18.67
C ARG A 462 -9.28 25.78 -18.63
N LEU A 463 -8.38 25.33 -17.75
CA LEU A 463 -7.03 25.91 -17.62
C LEU A 463 -6.22 25.82 -18.90
N THR A 464 -5.58 26.92 -19.24
CA THR A 464 -4.65 27.06 -20.36
C THR A 464 -3.20 27.23 -19.88
N VAL A 465 -2.25 27.11 -20.79
CA VAL A 465 -0.83 27.40 -20.50
C VAL A 465 -0.65 28.85 -20.04
N ASP A 466 -1.36 29.79 -20.67
CA ASP A 466 -1.28 31.22 -20.35
C ASP A 466 -1.79 31.52 -18.93
N ASP A 467 -2.82 30.82 -18.47
CA ASP A 467 -3.30 30.93 -17.09
C ASP A 467 -2.24 30.48 -16.09
N LEU A 468 -1.57 29.36 -16.37
CA LEU A 468 -0.55 28.79 -15.51
C LEU A 468 0.74 29.63 -15.49
N LEU A 469 1.08 30.32 -16.58
CA LEU A 469 2.23 31.22 -16.63
C LEU A 469 2.06 32.47 -15.74
N GLN A 470 0.83 32.79 -15.31
CA GLN A 470 0.57 33.84 -14.32
C GLN A 470 0.96 33.43 -12.89
N LEU A 471 1.24 32.14 -12.64
CA LEU A 471 1.58 31.62 -11.32
C LEU A 471 3.08 31.66 -11.07
N ASP A 472 3.49 32.13 -9.89
CA ASP A 472 4.89 32.11 -9.48
C ASP A 472 5.46 30.69 -9.48
N GLY A 473 6.61 30.51 -10.14
CA GLY A 473 7.31 29.23 -10.23
C GLY A 473 6.93 28.38 -11.44
N PHE A 474 5.93 28.79 -12.26
CA PHE A 474 5.65 28.16 -13.53
C PHE A 474 6.46 28.76 -14.66
N LYS A 475 6.93 27.89 -15.54
CA LYS A 475 7.54 28.22 -16.82
C LYS A 475 6.83 27.40 -17.91
N GLU A 476 7.03 27.77 -19.17
CA GLU A 476 6.36 27.17 -20.32
C GLU A 476 6.35 25.63 -20.27
N LYS A 477 7.49 24.99 -19.97
CA LYS A 477 7.60 23.51 -19.88
C LYS A 477 6.79 22.92 -18.73
N SER A 478 6.71 23.57 -17.57
CA SER A 478 5.94 23.08 -16.42
C SER A 478 4.44 23.33 -16.59
N ALA A 479 4.07 24.46 -17.20
CA ALA A 479 2.71 24.79 -17.55
C ALA A 479 2.15 23.79 -18.58
N GLN A 480 2.89 23.53 -19.66
CA GLN A 480 2.50 22.55 -20.66
C GLN A 480 2.32 21.15 -20.08
N LYS A 481 3.26 20.68 -19.23
CA LYS A 481 3.14 19.38 -18.56
C LYS A 481 1.88 19.27 -17.71
N LEU A 482 1.47 20.32 -17.01
CA LEU A 482 0.26 20.30 -16.20
C LEU A 482 -0.98 20.27 -17.09
N VAL A 483 -1.02 21.08 -18.17
CA VAL A 483 -2.13 21.03 -19.14
C VAL A 483 -2.23 19.64 -19.78
N ASP A 484 -1.12 19.03 -20.18
CA ASP A 484 -1.09 17.67 -20.74
C ASP A 484 -1.63 16.63 -19.75
N ALA A 485 -1.27 16.76 -18.45
CA ALA A 485 -1.79 15.89 -17.39
C ALA A 485 -3.31 16.05 -17.19
N ILE A 486 -3.82 17.29 -17.25
CA ILE A 486 -5.26 17.59 -17.20
C ILE A 486 -5.98 16.94 -18.40
N GLN A 487 -5.44 17.10 -19.63
CA GLN A 487 -6.05 16.51 -20.81
C GLN A 487 -6.04 14.97 -20.74
N THR A 488 -4.92 14.38 -20.30
CA THR A 488 -4.80 12.92 -20.12
C THR A 488 -5.82 12.38 -19.13
N SER A 489 -6.10 13.12 -18.05
CA SER A 489 -7.04 12.69 -17.01
C SER A 489 -8.48 12.55 -17.51
N LYS A 490 -8.87 13.23 -18.58
CA LYS A 490 -10.23 13.11 -19.19
C LYS A 490 -10.56 11.68 -19.61
N GLY A 491 -9.56 10.89 -20.00
CA GLY A 491 -9.72 9.49 -20.40
C GLY A 491 -9.75 8.49 -19.24
N ASN A 492 -9.68 8.92 -17.98
CA ASN A 492 -9.75 8.02 -16.84
C ASN A 492 -11.12 7.35 -16.73
N SER A 493 -11.16 6.13 -16.17
CA SER A 493 -12.39 5.40 -15.91
C SER A 493 -13.23 6.08 -14.83
N ALA A 494 -14.56 6.02 -14.98
CA ALA A 494 -15.52 6.80 -14.18
C ALA A 494 -15.49 6.54 -12.67
N GLU A 495 -14.99 5.39 -12.18
CA GLU A 495 -14.85 5.15 -10.75
C GLU A 495 -13.84 6.11 -10.09
N LYS A 496 -12.83 6.55 -10.86
CA LYS A 496 -11.86 7.54 -10.40
C LYS A 496 -12.47 8.93 -10.31
N LEU A 497 -13.31 9.27 -11.30
CA LEU A 497 -14.09 10.50 -11.28
C LEU A 497 -15.08 10.52 -10.11
N LEU A 498 -15.86 9.45 -9.92
CA LEU A 498 -16.84 9.35 -8.83
C LEU A 498 -16.17 9.49 -7.45
N PHE A 499 -15.01 8.85 -7.27
CA PHE A 499 -14.21 9.02 -6.06
C PHE A 499 -13.67 10.45 -5.93
N GLY A 500 -13.22 11.04 -7.05
CA GLY A 500 -12.70 12.42 -7.11
C GLY A 500 -13.73 13.49 -6.74
N LEU A 501 -15.01 13.28 -7.04
CA LEU A 501 -16.10 14.17 -6.64
C LEU A 501 -16.25 14.29 -5.11
N GLY A 502 -15.64 13.40 -4.33
CA GLY A 502 -15.54 13.50 -2.89
C GLY A 502 -16.86 13.36 -2.14
N ILE A 503 -17.83 12.66 -2.73
CA ILE A 503 -19.15 12.41 -2.15
C ILE A 503 -18.99 11.71 -0.80
N ARG A 504 -19.69 12.21 0.23
CA ARG A 504 -19.62 11.66 1.58
C ARG A 504 -19.97 10.17 1.59
N HIS A 505 -19.24 9.38 2.35
CA HIS A 505 -19.35 7.91 2.45
C HIS A 505 -19.03 7.13 1.16
N VAL A 506 -18.67 7.80 0.07
CA VAL A 506 -18.28 7.16 -1.20
C VAL A 506 -16.75 7.18 -1.34
N GLY A 507 -16.11 6.13 -0.88
CA GLY A 507 -14.66 5.91 -1.05
C GLY A 507 -14.32 5.23 -2.38
N SER A 508 -13.02 5.05 -2.68
CA SER A 508 -12.56 4.43 -3.94
C SER A 508 -13.16 3.04 -4.18
N LYS A 509 -13.27 2.20 -3.13
CA LYS A 509 -13.88 0.87 -3.25
C LYS A 509 -15.38 0.93 -3.54
N ALA A 510 -16.11 1.83 -2.87
CA ALA A 510 -17.53 2.04 -3.15
C ALA A 510 -17.74 2.54 -4.58
N SER A 511 -16.93 3.50 -5.04
CA SER A 511 -16.95 3.99 -6.43
C SER A 511 -16.72 2.86 -7.44
N GLN A 512 -15.76 1.98 -7.17
CA GLN A 512 -15.48 0.81 -8.02
C GLN A 512 -16.70 -0.12 -8.10
N LEU A 513 -17.28 -0.52 -6.95
CA LEU A 513 -18.44 -1.42 -6.90
C LEU A 513 -19.66 -0.82 -7.61
N LEU A 514 -19.91 0.47 -7.40
CA LEU A 514 -20.99 1.21 -8.08
C LEU A 514 -20.84 1.20 -9.60
N LEU A 515 -19.63 1.50 -10.09
CA LEU A 515 -19.38 1.56 -11.53
C LEU A 515 -19.31 0.17 -12.19
N GLN A 516 -18.94 -0.87 -11.44
CA GLN A 516 -19.05 -2.26 -11.90
C GLN A 516 -20.51 -2.67 -12.13
N GLU A 517 -21.44 -2.21 -11.28
CA GLU A 517 -22.88 -2.52 -11.38
C GLU A 517 -23.60 -1.62 -12.38
N PHE A 518 -23.43 -0.31 -12.29
CA PHE A 518 -24.22 0.67 -13.07
C PHE A 518 -23.53 1.14 -14.35
N HIS A 519 -22.25 0.86 -14.54
CA HIS A 519 -21.44 1.13 -15.73
C HIS A 519 -21.23 2.60 -16.09
N SER A 520 -21.97 3.54 -15.53
CA SER A 520 -21.76 4.98 -15.76
C SER A 520 -22.25 5.82 -14.57
N ILE A 521 -21.70 7.03 -14.42
CA ILE A 521 -22.13 7.97 -13.37
C ILE A 521 -23.60 8.40 -13.57
N PRO A 522 -24.09 8.72 -14.78
CA PRO A 522 -25.50 9.01 -14.98
C PRO A 522 -26.43 7.88 -14.54
N ALA A 523 -26.08 6.63 -14.81
CA ALA A 523 -26.88 5.48 -14.36
C ALA A 523 -26.93 5.35 -12.83
N ILE A 524 -25.87 5.71 -12.12
CA ILE A 524 -25.88 5.79 -10.64
C ILE A 524 -26.80 6.92 -10.16
N ALA A 525 -26.76 8.08 -10.81
CA ALA A 525 -27.60 9.23 -10.46
C ALA A 525 -29.10 8.89 -10.57
N ASP A 526 -29.49 8.14 -11.60
CA ASP A 526 -30.87 7.71 -11.88
C ASP A 526 -31.31 6.49 -11.04
N ALA A 527 -30.36 5.69 -10.52
CA ALA A 527 -30.66 4.43 -9.81
C ALA A 527 -31.51 4.66 -8.55
N GLU A 528 -32.40 3.71 -8.23
CA GLU A 528 -33.17 3.70 -6.99
C GLU A 528 -32.27 3.42 -5.78
N VAL A 529 -32.62 4.02 -4.62
CA VAL A 529 -31.84 3.90 -3.36
C VAL A 529 -31.68 2.42 -2.98
N GLU A 530 -32.74 1.63 -3.11
CA GLU A 530 -32.79 0.23 -2.76
C GLU A 530 -31.83 -0.61 -3.61
N LYS A 531 -31.68 -0.28 -4.90
CA LYS A 531 -30.73 -0.95 -5.80
C LYS A 531 -29.28 -0.68 -5.40
N ILE A 532 -28.97 0.56 -5.06
CA ILE A 532 -27.63 0.93 -4.58
C ILE A 532 -27.33 0.24 -3.25
N ALA A 533 -28.28 0.25 -2.30
CA ALA A 533 -28.13 -0.35 -0.98
C ALA A 533 -28.06 -1.89 -1.02
N ALA A 534 -28.56 -2.52 -2.08
CA ALA A 534 -28.50 -3.98 -2.27
C ALA A 534 -27.12 -4.47 -2.73
N ILE A 535 -26.23 -3.59 -3.20
CA ILE A 535 -24.84 -3.95 -3.55
C ILE A 535 -24.10 -4.36 -2.28
N ASP A 536 -23.43 -5.49 -2.35
CA ASP A 536 -22.66 -6.00 -1.22
C ASP A 536 -21.60 -5.00 -0.74
N SER A 537 -21.45 -4.88 0.57
CA SER A 537 -20.57 -3.90 1.21
C SER A 537 -20.99 -2.42 1.05
N LEU A 538 -22.11 -2.13 0.40
CA LEU A 538 -22.74 -0.81 0.38
C LEU A 538 -24.06 -0.87 1.19
N GLY A 539 -24.36 0.18 1.91
CA GLY A 539 -25.56 0.27 2.73
C GLY A 539 -26.39 1.52 2.41
N MET A 540 -27.52 1.68 3.12
CA MET A 540 -28.43 2.82 2.98
C MET A 540 -27.71 4.18 3.09
N VAL A 541 -26.73 4.31 3.99
CA VAL A 541 -25.96 5.54 4.20
C VAL A 541 -25.24 6.00 2.92
N VAL A 542 -24.63 5.06 2.17
CA VAL A 542 -23.98 5.35 0.89
C VAL A 542 -25.01 5.72 -0.17
N ALA A 543 -26.10 4.95 -0.27
CA ALA A 543 -27.15 5.16 -1.24
C ALA A 543 -27.83 6.53 -1.07
N GLU A 544 -28.21 6.88 0.16
CA GLU A 544 -28.78 8.18 0.48
C GLU A 544 -27.82 9.35 0.23
N SER A 545 -26.52 9.16 0.52
CA SER A 545 -25.49 10.15 0.24
C SER A 545 -25.38 10.46 -1.25
N LEU A 546 -25.37 9.42 -2.10
CA LEU A 546 -25.36 9.57 -3.55
C LEU A 546 -26.60 10.28 -4.08
N LYS A 547 -27.80 9.85 -3.66
CA LYS A 547 -29.06 10.49 -4.09
C LYS A 547 -29.14 11.95 -3.66
N ARG A 548 -28.73 12.27 -2.45
CA ARG A 548 -28.67 13.65 -1.96
C ARG A 548 -27.71 14.50 -2.77
N TYR A 549 -26.55 13.94 -3.16
CA TYR A 549 -25.57 14.64 -3.97
C TYR A 549 -26.10 14.93 -5.37
N PHE A 550 -26.59 13.91 -6.08
CA PHE A 550 -27.07 14.06 -7.46
C PHE A 550 -28.43 14.79 -7.58
N ALA A 551 -29.20 14.90 -6.49
CA ALA A 551 -30.41 15.73 -6.45
C ALA A 551 -30.12 17.23 -6.41
N GLN A 552 -28.89 17.65 -6.12
CA GLN A 552 -28.54 19.07 -6.09
C GLN A 552 -28.32 19.60 -7.50
N GLU A 553 -28.92 20.74 -7.82
CA GLU A 553 -28.80 21.42 -9.12
C GLU A 553 -27.31 21.68 -9.49
N GLY A 554 -26.51 22.11 -8.51
CA GLY A 554 -25.06 22.32 -8.71
C GLY A 554 -24.29 21.06 -9.09
N SER A 555 -24.67 19.88 -8.59
CA SER A 555 -24.06 18.62 -8.94
C SER A 555 -24.44 18.16 -10.35
N GLN A 556 -25.68 18.40 -10.76
CA GLN A 556 -26.16 18.10 -12.11
C GLN A 556 -25.44 19.00 -13.14
N LEU A 557 -25.36 20.29 -12.87
CA LEU A 557 -24.62 21.23 -13.71
C LEU A 557 -23.14 20.86 -13.83
N LEU A 558 -22.50 20.48 -12.71
CA LEU A 558 -21.10 20.03 -12.72
C LEU A 558 -20.90 18.81 -13.61
N LEU A 559 -21.81 17.82 -13.59
CA LEU A 559 -21.70 16.65 -14.48
C LEU A 559 -21.86 17.02 -15.95
N GLU A 560 -22.74 17.96 -16.28
CA GLU A 560 -22.90 18.47 -17.65
C GLU A 560 -21.63 19.20 -18.10
N GLU A 561 -21.06 20.09 -17.28
CA GLU A 561 -19.82 20.79 -17.59
C GLU A 561 -18.63 19.85 -17.77
N LEU A 562 -18.52 18.80 -16.95
CA LEU A 562 -17.46 17.78 -17.10
C LEU A 562 -17.64 16.98 -18.40
N LYS A 563 -18.87 16.63 -18.75
CA LYS A 563 -19.19 15.96 -20.00
C LYS A 563 -18.84 16.82 -21.21
N ASP A 564 -19.21 18.10 -21.18
CA ASP A 564 -18.91 19.09 -22.23
C ASP A 564 -17.39 19.34 -22.35
N ALA A 565 -16.67 19.27 -21.24
CA ALA A 565 -15.20 19.30 -21.23
C ALA A 565 -14.55 18.03 -21.79
N GLY A 566 -15.34 16.98 -22.11
CA GLY A 566 -14.86 15.70 -22.66
C GLY A 566 -14.32 14.73 -21.60
N VAL A 567 -14.73 14.88 -20.33
CA VAL A 567 -14.37 13.92 -19.27
C VAL A 567 -15.21 12.66 -19.40
N ASN A 568 -14.56 11.50 -19.30
CA ASN A 568 -15.25 10.22 -19.41
C ASN A 568 -16.12 9.94 -18.18
N LEU A 569 -17.40 9.64 -18.41
CA LEU A 569 -18.40 9.29 -17.38
C LEU A 569 -18.71 7.79 -17.32
N ASP A 570 -18.05 6.98 -18.16
CA ASP A 570 -18.31 5.55 -18.29
C ASP A 570 -17.21 4.71 -17.63
N TYR A 571 -17.58 3.54 -17.14
CA TYR A 571 -16.66 2.55 -16.59
C TYR A 571 -15.87 1.86 -17.71
N LEU A 572 -14.54 1.88 -17.62
CA LEU A 572 -13.63 1.31 -18.61
C LEU A 572 -13.06 -0.06 -18.21
N GLY A 573 -13.46 -0.59 -17.03
CA GLY A 573 -13.06 -1.94 -16.60
C GLY A 573 -13.78 -3.05 -17.32
N GLN A 574 -13.45 -4.31 -16.98
CA GLN A 574 -14.13 -5.47 -17.55
C GLN A 574 -15.61 -5.43 -17.20
N LYS A 575 -16.46 -5.40 -18.25
CA LYS A 575 -17.92 -5.51 -18.11
C LYS A 575 -18.25 -7.00 -18.10
N VAL A 576 -18.91 -7.47 -17.06
CA VAL A 576 -19.54 -8.79 -17.07
C VAL A 576 -20.79 -8.67 -17.94
N ALA A 577 -20.90 -9.51 -18.96
CA ALA A 577 -22.09 -9.49 -19.81
C ALA A 577 -23.33 -9.87 -19.00
N ALA A 578 -24.44 -9.15 -19.20
CA ALA A 578 -25.68 -9.39 -18.44
C ALA A 578 -26.26 -10.80 -18.67
N ASP A 579 -25.87 -11.45 -19.76
CA ASP A 579 -26.20 -12.81 -20.16
C ASP A 579 -25.11 -13.84 -19.84
N ALA A 580 -24.12 -13.47 -19.01
CA ALA A 580 -23.08 -14.40 -18.58
C ALA A 580 -23.71 -15.62 -17.85
N PRO A 581 -23.16 -16.84 -18.05
CA PRO A 581 -23.77 -18.09 -17.58
C PRO A 581 -24.06 -18.16 -16.07
N LEU A 582 -23.29 -17.43 -15.28
CA LEU A 582 -23.40 -17.39 -13.82
C LEU A 582 -23.82 -16.02 -13.28
N SER A 583 -24.37 -15.15 -14.16
CA SER A 583 -24.82 -13.82 -13.75
C SER A 583 -25.82 -13.88 -12.60
N GLY A 584 -25.55 -13.13 -11.52
CA GLY A 584 -26.38 -13.06 -10.32
C GLY A 584 -26.29 -14.27 -9.38
N LYS A 585 -25.51 -15.32 -9.70
CA LYS A 585 -25.32 -16.47 -8.79
C LYS A 585 -24.21 -16.21 -7.77
N THR A 586 -24.48 -16.57 -6.53
CA THR A 586 -23.46 -16.59 -5.46
C THR A 586 -22.82 -17.96 -5.39
N VAL A 587 -21.51 -18.03 -5.64
CA VAL A 587 -20.73 -19.27 -5.72
C VAL A 587 -19.71 -19.32 -4.58
N VAL A 588 -19.54 -20.51 -3.99
CA VAL A 588 -18.50 -20.79 -2.99
C VAL A 588 -17.54 -21.84 -3.53
N LEU A 589 -16.23 -21.59 -3.38
CA LEU A 589 -15.19 -22.57 -3.67
C LEU A 589 -14.75 -23.24 -2.37
N THR A 590 -14.59 -24.58 -2.40
CA THR A 590 -14.08 -25.36 -1.26
C THR A 590 -13.23 -26.54 -1.71
N GLY A 591 -12.35 -27.02 -0.84
CA GLY A 591 -11.44 -28.11 -1.14
C GLY A 591 -10.25 -27.68 -2.02
N LYS A 592 -9.36 -28.64 -2.31
CA LYS A 592 -8.18 -28.45 -3.16
C LYS A 592 -8.57 -28.71 -4.62
N LEU A 593 -8.39 -27.72 -5.47
CA LEU A 593 -8.51 -27.86 -6.91
C LEU A 593 -7.20 -28.47 -7.47
N GLU A 594 -7.30 -29.33 -8.47
CA GLU A 594 -6.15 -30.09 -8.99
C GLU A 594 -5.51 -29.42 -10.21
N ARG A 595 -6.29 -28.68 -10.99
CA ARG A 595 -5.88 -28.11 -12.29
C ARG A 595 -5.86 -26.59 -12.29
N LEU A 596 -6.78 -25.97 -11.53
CA LEU A 596 -6.85 -24.53 -11.38
C LEU A 596 -6.40 -24.14 -9.97
N THR A 597 -5.67 -23.05 -9.87
CA THR A 597 -5.51 -22.42 -8.55
C THR A 597 -6.85 -21.83 -8.12
N ARG A 598 -7.04 -21.67 -6.81
CA ARG A 598 -8.25 -21.04 -6.27
C ARG A 598 -8.46 -19.62 -6.81
N SER A 599 -7.37 -18.90 -7.08
CA SER A 599 -7.40 -17.57 -7.67
C SER A 599 -7.88 -17.60 -9.13
N GLU A 600 -7.40 -18.54 -9.93
CA GLU A 600 -7.83 -18.73 -11.33
C GLU A 600 -9.29 -19.19 -11.39
N ALA A 601 -9.68 -20.14 -10.56
CA ALA A 601 -11.06 -20.58 -10.44
C ALA A 601 -12.01 -19.44 -10.04
N LYS A 602 -11.59 -18.63 -9.08
CA LYS A 602 -12.32 -17.42 -8.67
C LYS A 602 -12.43 -16.42 -9.82
N ALA A 603 -11.33 -16.10 -10.48
CA ALA A 603 -11.31 -15.16 -11.61
C ALA A 603 -12.19 -15.65 -12.77
N LYS A 604 -12.16 -16.97 -13.07
CA LYS A 604 -13.02 -17.58 -14.10
C LYS A 604 -14.50 -17.47 -13.76
N LEU A 605 -14.88 -17.78 -12.51
CA LEU A 605 -16.25 -17.65 -12.03
C LEU A 605 -16.74 -16.19 -12.05
N GLU A 606 -15.92 -15.25 -11.63
CA GLU A 606 -16.22 -13.82 -11.66
C GLU A 606 -16.35 -13.29 -13.10
N ALA A 607 -15.51 -13.76 -14.03
CA ALA A 607 -15.61 -13.44 -15.46
C ALA A 607 -16.91 -13.97 -16.08
N LEU A 608 -17.45 -15.09 -15.56
CA LEU A 608 -18.73 -15.67 -15.93
C LEU A 608 -19.94 -15.04 -15.21
N GLY A 609 -19.72 -13.99 -14.42
CA GLY A 609 -20.77 -13.24 -13.75
C GLY A 609 -21.12 -13.72 -12.35
N ALA A 610 -20.42 -14.72 -11.80
CA ALA A 610 -20.67 -15.19 -10.45
C ALA A 610 -20.14 -14.26 -9.39
N LYS A 611 -20.83 -14.15 -8.26
CA LYS A 611 -20.34 -13.57 -7.02
C LYS A 611 -19.65 -14.65 -6.19
N VAL A 612 -18.32 -14.65 -6.13
CA VAL A 612 -17.59 -15.66 -5.35
C VAL A 612 -17.44 -15.22 -3.88
N THR A 613 -17.94 -16.05 -2.95
CA THR A 613 -17.90 -15.77 -1.50
C THR A 613 -17.11 -16.84 -0.73
N GLY A 614 -16.58 -16.46 0.43
CA GLY A 614 -15.73 -17.33 1.24
C GLY A 614 -16.49 -18.29 2.17
N SER A 615 -17.81 -18.14 2.35
CA SER A 615 -18.61 -18.95 3.30
C SER A 615 -19.95 -19.37 2.71
N VAL A 616 -20.36 -20.59 3.05
CA VAL A 616 -21.66 -21.15 2.66
C VAL A 616 -22.77 -20.59 3.54
N SER A 617 -23.83 -20.08 2.92
CA SER A 617 -25.03 -19.56 3.59
C SER A 617 -26.29 -19.87 2.77
N LYS A 618 -27.48 -19.56 3.29
CA LYS A 618 -28.75 -19.69 2.57
C LYS A 618 -28.84 -18.85 1.28
N LYS A 619 -27.89 -17.91 1.08
CA LYS A 619 -27.76 -17.08 -0.13
C LYS A 619 -26.78 -17.65 -1.15
N THR A 620 -26.19 -18.81 -0.88
CA THR A 620 -25.26 -19.47 -1.80
C THR A 620 -26.06 -20.31 -2.79
N ASP A 621 -25.88 -20.07 -4.08
CA ASP A 621 -26.59 -20.76 -5.17
C ASP A 621 -25.83 -22.00 -5.63
N LEU A 622 -24.50 -21.99 -5.55
CA LEU A 622 -23.64 -23.05 -6.07
C LEU A 622 -22.39 -23.21 -5.20
N LEU A 623 -22.00 -24.45 -4.95
CA LEU A 623 -20.71 -24.80 -4.38
C LEU A 623 -19.86 -25.51 -5.44
N VAL A 624 -18.66 -25.03 -5.69
CA VAL A 624 -17.65 -25.76 -6.48
C VAL A 624 -16.68 -26.43 -5.51
N ALA A 625 -16.67 -27.76 -5.51
CA ALA A 625 -15.92 -28.58 -4.57
C ALA A 625 -14.75 -29.28 -5.26
N GLY A 626 -13.53 -29.04 -4.81
CA GLY A 626 -12.35 -29.84 -5.12
C GLY A 626 -12.19 -31.03 -4.18
N SER A 627 -11.03 -31.70 -4.23
CA SER A 627 -10.68 -32.77 -3.30
C SER A 627 -10.55 -32.22 -1.86
N ASP A 628 -10.83 -33.07 -0.86
CA ASP A 628 -10.79 -32.73 0.56
C ASP A 628 -11.66 -31.52 0.96
N ALA A 629 -12.82 -31.38 0.34
CA ALA A 629 -13.79 -30.35 0.65
C ALA A 629 -14.37 -30.56 2.05
N GLY A 630 -13.91 -29.78 3.05
CA GLY A 630 -14.23 -29.90 4.46
C GLY A 630 -15.65 -29.45 4.84
N SER A 631 -15.79 -28.75 5.97
CA SER A 631 -17.06 -28.32 6.59
C SER A 631 -18.02 -27.55 5.67
N LYS A 632 -17.50 -26.87 4.65
CA LYS A 632 -18.34 -26.14 3.68
C LYS A 632 -19.15 -27.06 2.78
N LEU A 633 -18.61 -28.23 2.41
CA LEU A 633 -19.33 -29.24 1.64
C LEU A 633 -20.52 -29.81 2.45
N SER A 634 -20.28 -30.20 3.70
CA SER A 634 -21.33 -30.69 4.61
C SER A 634 -22.44 -29.65 4.80
N LYS A 635 -22.06 -28.39 4.98
CA LYS A 635 -23.01 -27.29 5.14
C LYS A 635 -23.81 -26.99 3.87
N ALA A 636 -23.20 -27.14 2.69
CA ALA A 636 -23.90 -26.99 1.40
C ALA A 636 -24.92 -28.12 1.20
N GLN A 637 -24.57 -29.36 1.58
CA GLN A 637 -25.47 -30.51 1.58
C GLN A 637 -26.68 -30.31 2.53
N GLU A 638 -26.42 -29.83 3.77
CA GLU A 638 -27.48 -29.49 4.72
C GLU A 638 -28.44 -28.42 4.20
N LEU A 639 -27.92 -27.44 3.46
CA LEU A 639 -28.71 -26.36 2.90
C LEU A 639 -29.29 -26.68 1.51
N SER A 640 -29.06 -27.90 0.99
CA SER A 640 -29.49 -28.35 -0.35
C SER A 640 -29.01 -27.44 -1.48
N ILE A 641 -27.78 -26.90 -1.37
CA ILE A 641 -27.14 -26.07 -2.37
C ILE A 641 -26.61 -26.97 -3.48
N GLU A 642 -26.72 -26.54 -4.73
CA GLU A 642 -26.14 -27.21 -5.89
C GLU A 642 -24.63 -27.36 -5.73
N ILE A 643 -24.07 -28.54 -5.96
CA ILE A 643 -22.64 -28.84 -5.83
C ILE A 643 -22.12 -29.29 -7.18
N GLN A 644 -21.05 -28.65 -7.64
CA GLN A 644 -20.33 -28.98 -8.86
C GLN A 644 -18.85 -29.24 -8.54
N ASP A 645 -18.15 -29.89 -9.46
CA ASP A 645 -16.72 -30.17 -9.34
C ASP A 645 -15.85 -29.23 -10.19
N GLU A 646 -14.53 -29.40 -10.11
CA GLU A 646 -13.59 -28.62 -10.90
C GLU A 646 -13.73 -28.88 -12.41
N ALA A 647 -14.06 -30.11 -12.82
CA ALA A 647 -14.23 -30.45 -14.23
C ALA A 647 -15.42 -29.71 -14.85
N TRP A 648 -16.50 -29.51 -14.08
CA TRP A 648 -17.60 -28.66 -14.49
C TRP A 648 -17.15 -27.20 -14.69
N LEU A 649 -16.37 -26.66 -13.76
CA LEU A 649 -15.85 -25.29 -13.89
C LEU A 649 -14.95 -25.12 -15.12
N GLU A 650 -14.17 -26.13 -15.46
CA GLU A 650 -13.34 -26.12 -16.67
C GLU A 650 -14.17 -26.13 -17.96
N SER A 651 -15.30 -26.81 -17.95
CA SER A 651 -16.18 -26.96 -19.11
C SER A 651 -16.96 -25.68 -19.49
N LEU A 652 -17.02 -24.71 -18.57
CA LEU A 652 -17.59 -23.37 -18.79
C LEU A 652 -16.61 -22.46 -19.54
#